data_4f0b3f12aba6b41d58fa9a19db47fb76
#
_entry.id   4f0b3f12aba6b41d58fa9a19db47fb76
#
_cell.length_a   1.000
_cell.length_b   1.000
_cell.length_c   1.000
_cell.angle_alpha   90.00
_cell.angle_beta   90.00
_cell.angle_gamma   90.00
#
_symmetry.space_group_name_H-M   'P 1'
#
loop_
_entity.id
_entity.type
_entity.pdbx_description
1 polymer ?
#
loop_
_entity_poly.entity_id
_entity_poly.type
_entity_poly.pdbx_seq_one_letter_code
_entity_poly.pdbx_strand_id
1 'polypeptide(L)'
;MIFIFAAHYGEVENIIKHKKMGKRKISFPFLQYFSKGLSKAKGESGEGNAEGNAEGNAEGMEVSERRGVILLTLTGEGRNNAAAAVAATLAKEGAKRGDILLSIGSAAMLKAAGEDRLLGKWFLIHALEEEGSGRTFYPELLYRTDFPTARLITGDKVLRRSDATWATETKSYSSTEKEISPASDSGKENVSPFGTNEFVLMCGERPERMDTEETLLYDMESTAVFQSANAFLSLENLFFLRSATDFGVGELESGQLGSGKTVPEMLREQMRKEEEKVFSFLSHVERLDAEKEKEREKEEAFLRESTTLAEELRLSFVLVKKLERLLSYAESLSSEWRSYFQKKREEGLLPCRDKRGGQKVLSDFTAWLLVQEKQGRQEKEEAADALGAMKEASALNRKKEEFRQKRRKESEKALPLYPPFSHIYVEKELLGGEEVQAILKKFPKAKLIPIRHYKDLFNRRKQNRALQEKSRKLILARKEGQRIYPGAPVCQSFSESSFYYASLLMNCPFHCEYCYLQGMYPSANLVLFLNLEDYFSDCRRFIKEKGSLYLCISYDTDLLALEELYPYVERFARFLEEESGLRIEVRTKAGGESLFRRLLKMHLSEEAKKRLIFAFTLSPEKIVSEAEHGTAGLKGRLRAIKMAMEEGFTLRLCFDPMLYHADWEKLYTELLETVFREIPMEKLYDVSVGSFRISESYLKAMTKSCGASPYTSFPYENTDGYYHYPKELLLKMEGFLEQRLLEKLPKEKIFRWAEEEK
;
A
#
# COMPACT_ATOMS: atom_id res chain seq x y z
N MET A 1 17.57 14.14 -3.83
CA MET A 1 18.94 13.97 -3.29
C MET A 1 19.12 12.55 -2.79
N ILE A 2 20.32 12.00 -2.93
CA ILE A 2 20.65 10.65 -2.42
C ILE A 2 21.65 10.78 -1.29
N PHE A 3 21.31 10.23 -0.13
CA PHE A 3 22.16 10.14 1.06
C PHE A 3 22.73 8.72 1.18
N ILE A 4 24.05 8.60 1.26
CA ILE A 4 24.74 7.34 1.51
C ILE A 4 25.37 7.42 2.90
N PHE A 5 25.13 6.41 3.74
CA PHE A 5 25.74 6.28 5.06
C PHE A 5 26.52 4.97 5.17
N ALA A 6 27.73 5.06 5.69
CA ALA A 6 28.62 3.93 5.96
C ALA A 6 29.38 4.17 7.26
N ALA A 7 29.76 3.11 7.97
CA ALA A 7 30.56 3.25 9.18
C ALA A 7 32.01 3.66 8.86
N HIS A 8 32.60 3.05 7.85
CA HIS A 8 34.01 3.22 7.51
C HIS A 8 34.25 3.58 6.03
N TYR A 9 35.37 4.28 5.80
CA TYR A 9 35.83 4.62 4.45
C TYR A 9 36.03 3.37 3.57
N GLY A 10 36.61 2.30 4.12
CA GLY A 10 36.87 1.05 3.37
C GLY A 10 35.64 0.39 2.80
N GLU A 11 34.45 0.59 3.38
CA GLU A 11 33.18 0.05 2.90
C GLU A 11 32.69 0.73 1.62
N VAL A 12 33.12 1.98 1.38
CA VAL A 12 32.60 2.86 0.32
C VAL A 12 33.69 3.46 -0.57
N GLU A 13 34.97 3.10 -0.36
CA GLU A 13 36.09 3.64 -1.13
C GLU A 13 35.87 3.51 -2.66
N ASN A 14 35.40 2.36 -3.10
CA ASN A 14 35.13 2.08 -4.51
C ASN A 14 33.98 2.93 -5.06
N ILE A 15 32.96 3.19 -4.24
CA ILE A 15 31.85 4.10 -4.60
C ILE A 15 32.39 5.52 -4.77
N ILE A 16 33.21 6.01 -3.83
CA ILE A 16 33.83 7.33 -3.88
C ILE A 16 34.66 7.49 -5.16
N LYS A 17 35.49 6.48 -5.50
CA LYS A 17 36.29 6.47 -6.73
C LYS A 17 35.43 6.40 -7.99
N HIS A 18 34.46 5.48 -8.03
CA HIS A 18 33.58 5.28 -9.19
C HIS A 18 32.75 6.54 -9.50
N LYS A 19 32.20 7.18 -8.48
CA LYS A 19 31.38 8.41 -8.61
C LYS A 19 32.22 9.69 -8.61
N LYS A 20 33.55 9.59 -8.57
CA LYS A 20 34.48 10.74 -8.52
C LYS A 20 34.09 11.76 -7.44
N MET A 21 33.80 11.28 -6.23
CA MET A 21 33.32 12.10 -5.13
C MET A 21 34.45 12.93 -4.51
N GLY A 22 34.22 14.24 -4.35
CA GLY A 22 35.14 15.14 -3.65
C GLY A 22 34.84 15.19 -2.13
N LYS A 23 35.90 15.35 -1.33
CA LYS A 23 35.76 15.58 0.12
C LYS A 23 35.14 16.95 0.38
N ARG A 24 34.10 17.01 1.23
CA ARG A 24 33.44 18.28 1.56
C ARG A 24 34.25 19.05 2.60
N LYS A 25 34.60 20.29 2.27
CA LYS A 25 35.39 21.19 3.15
C LYS A 25 34.45 22.09 3.97
N ILE A 26 33.77 21.51 4.96
CA ILE A 26 32.87 22.25 5.87
C ILE A 26 33.13 21.86 7.32
N SER A 27 32.81 22.76 8.25
CA SER A 27 32.78 22.42 9.67
C SER A 27 31.57 21.57 9.99
N PHE A 28 31.77 20.26 9.99
CA PHE A 28 30.75 19.26 10.31
C PHE A 28 31.39 18.10 11.08
N PRO A 29 30.75 17.54 12.09
CA PRO A 29 31.38 16.55 12.96
C PRO A 29 31.68 15.21 12.27
N PHE A 30 31.05 14.95 11.10
CA PHE A 30 31.22 13.72 10.36
C PHE A 30 31.89 13.97 9.01
N LEU A 31 32.75 13.04 8.59
CA LEU A 31 33.43 13.16 7.31
C LEU A 31 32.46 12.94 6.15
N GLN A 32 32.42 13.86 5.21
CA GLN A 32 31.50 13.84 4.08
C GLN A 32 32.21 13.91 2.73
N TYR A 33 31.63 13.20 1.75
CA TYR A 33 32.00 13.26 0.35
C TYR A 33 30.75 13.58 -0.49
N PHE A 34 30.91 14.30 -1.57
CA PHE A 34 29.80 14.62 -2.45
C PHE A 34 30.16 14.43 -3.93
N SER A 35 29.14 14.14 -4.76
CA SER A 35 29.23 14.11 -6.21
C SER A 35 27.96 14.73 -6.80
N LYS A 36 28.08 15.44 -7.92
CA LYS A 36 26.92 15.83 -8.73
C LYS A 36 26.46 14.59 -9.51
N GLY A 37 25.23 14.13 -9.30
CA GLY A 37 24.61 13.06 -10.10
C GLY A 37 24.42 13.51 -11.54
N LEU A 38 24.09 12.57 -12.43
CA LEU A 38 23.82 12.78 -13.85
C LEU A 38 22.63 13.74 -14.09
N SER A 39 22.83 15.05 -13.92
CA SER A 39 21.99 16.03 -14.59
C SER A 39 22.35 16.00 -16.07
N LYS A 40 21.40 15.74 -16.97
CA LYS A 40 21.61 15.88 -18.41
C LYS A 40 22.20 17.26 -18.67
N ALA A 41 23.47 17.31 -19.03
CA ALA A 41 24.05 18.47 -19.67
C ALA A 41 23.23 18.76 -20.94
N LYS A 42 22.44 19.83 -20.94
CA LYS A 42 21.94 20.42 -22.17
C LYS A 42 23.17 20.79 -22.98
N GLY A 43 23.18 20.35 -24.23
CA GLY A 43 24.31 20.45 -25.12
C GLY A 43 24.92 21.83 -25.14
N GLU A 44 26.20 21.85 -24.83
CA GLU A 44 27.15 22.78 -25.35
C GLU A 44 28.38 21.98 -25.78
N SER A 45 28.54 21.89 -27.08
CA SER A 45 29.74 21.41 -27.73
C SER A 45 30.87 22.45 -27.45
N GLY A 46 31.75 22.08 -26.54
CA GLY A 46 32.96 22.83 -26.25
C GLY A 46 34.00 21.86 -25.74
N GLU A 47 34.92 21.46 -26.61
CA GLU A 47 36.15 20.76 -26.23
C GLU A 47 36.96 21.69 -25.31
N GLY A 48 36.93 21.43 -24.02
CA GLY A 48 37.75 22.10 -23.02
C GLY A 48 38.30 21.08 -22.05
N ASN A 49 39.62 20.95 -22.00
CA ASN A 49 40.37 20.12 -21.07
C ASN A 49 39.93 20.35 -19.63
N ALA A 50 39.28 19.36 -19.04
CA ALA A 50 38.85 19.38 -17.65
C ALA A 50 39.86 18.65 -16.74
N GLU A 51 41.05 19.19 -16.60
CA GLU A 51 41.84 19.06 -15.39
C GLU A 51 41.59 20.33 -14.54
N GLY A 52 40.45 20.34 -13.86
CA GLY A 52 40.07 21.41 -12.94
C GLY A 52 39.63 20.78 -11.62
N ASN A 53 40.42 21.01 -10.57
CA ASN A 53 40.12 20.70 -9.18
C ASN A 53 38.66 21.01 -8.84
N ALA A 54 37.87 19.98 -8.47
CA ALA A 54 36.52 20.15 -7.91
C ALA A 54 36.60 20.71 -6.46
N GLU A 55 37.19 21.89 -6.33
CA GLU A 55 37.20 22.68 -5.09
C GLU A 55 36.05 23.69 -5.12
N GLY A 56 34.82 23.24 -4.99
CA GLY A 56 33.67 24.11 -4.85
C GLY A 56 33.16 24.09 -3.41
N ASN A 57 33.16 25.24 -2.75
CA ASN A 57 32.49 25.42 -1.46
C ASN A 57 31.00 25.21 -1.64
N ALA A 58 30.45 24.17 -0.97
CA ALA A 58 29.02 23.92 -0.96
C ALA A 58 28.28 24.72 0.15
N GLU A 59 28.84 25.85 0.58
CA GLU A 59 28.16 26.78 1.48
C GLU A 59 27.22 27.65 0.66
N GLY A 60 25.91 27.49 0.87
CA GLY A 60 24.89 28.36 0.28
C GLY A 60 24.30 27.91 -1.06
N MET A 61 24.36 26.61 -1.42
CA MET A 61 23.65 26.13 -2.60
C MET A 61 22.14 26.37 -2.47
N GLU A 62 21.58 27.14 -3.40
CA GLU A 62 20.13 27.31 -3.51
C GLU A 62 19.43 25.96 -3.75
N VAL A 63 18.14 25.87 -3.42
CA VAL A 63 17.33 24.65 -3.57
C VAL A 63 17.38 24.07 -4.99
N SER A 64 17.56 24.93 -6.00
CA SER A 64 17.71 24.53 -7.42
C SER A 64 19.02 23.79 -7.72
N GLU A 65 20.06 23.95 -6.91
CA GLU A 65 21.39 23.35 -7.11
C GLU A 65 21.55 21.97 -6.45
N ARG A 66 20.58 21.53 -5.65
CA ARG A 66 20.59 20.22 -4.93
C ARG A 66 20.19 19.03 -5.81
N ARG A 67 19.91 19.25 -7.09
CA ARG A 67 19.44 18.23 -8.02
C ARG A 67 20.53 17.23 -8.39
N GLY A 68 20.22 15.94 -8.23
CA GLY A 68 21.13 14.85 -8.58
C GLY A 68 22.40 14.81 -7.73
N VAL A 69 22.39 15.40 -6.53
CA VAL A 69 23.54 15.34 -5.60
C VAL A 69 23.51 14.04 -4.81
N ILE A 70 24.64 13.36 -4.79
CA ILE A 70 24.91 12.24 -3.86
C ILE A 70 25.76 12.77 -2.74
N LEU A 71 25.30 12.65 -1.50
CA LEU A 71 26.04 13.00 -0.29
C LEU A 71 26.33 11.72 0.50
N LEU A 72 27.59 11.40 0.68
CA LEU A 72 28.06 10.28 1.47
C LEU A 72 28.59 10.80 2.81
N THR A 73 28.14 10.20 3.91
CA THR A 73 28.56 10.54 5.27
C THR A 73 29.11 9.29 5.95
N LEU A 74 30.32 9.40 6.50
CA LEU A 74 30.89 8.36 7.36
C LEU A 74 30.40 8.56 8.79
N THR A 75 29.73 7.55 9.33
CA THR A 75 29.07 7.62 10.67
C THR A 75 30.01 7.31 11.81
N GLY A 76 31.06 6.51 11.57
CA GLY A 76 31.78 5.79 12.62
C GLY A 76 30.96 4.59 13.12
N GLU A 77 31.60 3.78 13.96
CA GLU A 77 31.01 2.57 14.52
C GLU A 77 29.96 2.84 15.60
N GLY A 78 28.98 1.97 15.66
CA GLY A 78 28.00 1.87 16.73
C GLY A 78 26.75 2.74 16.56
N ARG A 79 25.68 2.32 17.22
CA ARG A 79 24.32 2.88 17.08
C ARG A 79 24.24 4.39 17.35
N ASN A 80 24.94 4.86 18.39
CA ASN A 80 24.87 6.26 18.79
C ASN A 80 25.50 7.19 17.72
N ASN A 81 26.67 6.83 17.21
CA ASN A 81 27.31 7.58 16.14
C ASN A 81 26.49 7.57 14.86
N ALA A 82 25.95 6.41 14.48
CA ALA A 82 25.11 6.28 13.32
C ALA A 82 23.83 7.13 13.43
N ALA A 83 23.15 7.11 14.58
CA ALA A 83 21.96 7.92 14.82
C ALA A 83 22.26 9.42 14.72
N ALA A 84 23.34 9.89 15.38
CA ALA A 84 23.76 11.27 15.38
C ALA A 84 24.14 11.75 13.96
N ALA A 85 24.92 10.95 13.22
CA ALA A 85 25.35 11.29 11.86
C ALA A 85 24.17 11.40 10.89
N VAL A 86 23.23 10.45 10.93
CA VAL A 86 22.03 10.47 10.08
C VAL A 86 21.15 11.67 10.40
N ALA A 87 20.81 11.87 11.69
CA ALA A 87 19.93 12.95 12.09
C ALA A 87 20.54 14.33 11.77
N ALA A 88 21.83 14.53 12.10
CA ALA A 88 22.51 15.79 11.83
C ALA A 88 22.65 16.08 10.33
N THR A 89 22.99 15.06 9.53
CA THR A 89 23.11 15.23 8.07
C THR A 89 21.76 15.57 7.43
N LEU A 90 20.71 14.78 7.72
CA LEU A 90 19.39 14.98 7.13
C LEU A 90 18.76 16.32 7.55
N ALA A 91 18.93 16.72 8.82
CA ALA A 91 18.45 18.02 9.30
C ALA A 91 19.21 19.19 8.66
N LYS A 92 20.57 19.14 8.60
CA LYS A 92 21.38 20.18 8.00
C LYS A 92 21.07 20.39 6.52
N GLU A 93 20.91 19.29 5.79
CA GLU A 93 20.60 19.34 4.36
C GLU A 93 19.11 19.60 4.06
N GLY A 94 18.26 19.76 5.06
CA GLY A 94 16.82 19.98 4.87
C GLY A 94 16.18 18.84 4.05
N ALA A 95 16.46 17.60 4.42
CA ALA A 95 16.00 16.40 3.71
C ALA A 95 14.47 16.38 3.55
N LYS A 96 14.01 16.07 2.35
CA LYS A 96 12.59 15.96 1.99
C LYS A 96 12.14 14.49 2.01
N ARG A 97 10.87 14.23 2.23
CA ARG A 97 10.30 12.86 2.27
C ARG A 97 10.65 11.99 1.05
N GLY A 98 10.77 12.60 -0.13
CA GLY A 98 11.08 11.92 -1.38
C GLY A 98 12.57 11.69 -1.62
N ASP A 99 13.48 12.21 -0.78
CA ASP A 99 14.91 11.90 -0.88
C ASP A 99 15.19 10.46 -0.52
N ILE A 100 16.30 9.92 -1.04
CA ILE A 100 16.63 8.49 -0.91
C ILE A 100 17.81 8.33 0.05
N LEU A 101 17.74 7.33 0.92
CA LEU A 101 18.82 6.91 1.79
C LEU A 101 19.27 5.50 1.44
N LEU A 102 20.58 5.33 1.31
CA LEU A 102 21.25 4.06 1.15
C LEU A 102 22.26 3.86 2.30
N SER A 103 22.00 2.91 3.19
CA SER A 103 22.95 2.45 4.20
C SER A 103 23.77 1.30 3.64
N ILE A 104 25.08 1.48 3.53
CA ILE A 104 26.01 0.48 2.99
C ILE A 104 27.02 0.14 4.07
N GLY A 105 27.32 -1.14 4.23
CA GLY A 105 28.30 -1.58 5.22
C GLY A 105 28.60 -3.06 5.21
N SER A 106 29.49 -3.45 6.09
CA SER A 106 29.82 -4.82 6.40
C SER A 106 28.89 -5.40 7.47
N ALA A 107 28.79 -6.72 7.54
CA ALA A 107 28.07 -7.44 8.58
C ALA A 107 28.66 -8.85 8.76
N ALA A 108 28.59 -9.35 9.99
CA ALA A 108 28.93 -10.76 10.27
C ALA A 108 27.78 -11.67 9.83
N MET A 109 28.07 -12.81 9.24
CA MET A 109 27.09 -13.81 8.85
C MET A 109 26.89 -14.82 9.97
N LEU A 110 25.77 -14.76 10.66
CA LEU A 110 25.44 -15.67 11.76
C LEU A 110 24.85 -16.99 11.27
N LYS A 111 24.06 -16.92 10.21
CA LYS A 111 23.43 -18.08 9.57
C LYS A 111 23.27 -17.82 8.07
N ALA A 112 23.52 -18.83 7.26
CA ALA A 112 23.29 -18.77 5.84
C ALA A 112 22.19 -19.75 5.39
N ALA A 113 21.32 -19.31 4.49
CA ALA A 113 20.33 -20.15 3.83
C ALA A 113 20.94 -20.81 2.58
N GLY A 114 20.87 -22.13 2.48
CA GLY A 114 21.31 -22.88 1.28
C GLY A 114 22.75 -22.61 0.88
N GLU A 115 22.95 -22.26 -0.41
CA GLU A 115 24.25 -21.96 -1.02
C GLU A 115 24.81 -20.55 -0.68
N ASP A 116 24.13 -19.79 0.19
CA ASP A 116 24.48 -18.40 0.49
C ASP A 116 25.68 -18.24 1.45
N ARG A 117 26.45 -19.30 1.74
CA ARG A 117 27.64 -19.31 2.61
C ARG A 117 28.87 -18.64 1.99
N LEU A 118 28.70 -17.60 1.19
CA LEU A 118 29.84 -16.93 0.57
C LEU A 118 30.11 -15.58 1.23
N LEU A 119 31.26 -15.45 1.87
CA LEU A 119 31.78 -14.16 2.31
C LEU A 119 31.98 -13.22 1.11
N GLY A 120 31.75 -11.92 1.31
CA GLY A 120 31.80 -10.91 0.26
C GLY A 120 30.53 -10.77 -0.59
N LYS A 121 29.52 -11.60 -0.34
CA LYS A 121 28.21 -11.48 -0.99
C LYS A 121 27.42 -10.32 -0.37
N TRP A 122 26.71 -9.57 -1.21
CA TRP A 122 25.86 -8.47 -0.78
C TRP A 122 24.41 -8.92 -0.60
N PHE A 123 23.76 -8.40 0.44
CA PHE A 123 22.38 -8.68 0.80
C PHE A 123 21.60 -7.39 0.94
N LEU A 124 20.37 -7.39 0.39
CA LEU A 124 19.36 -6.37 0.70
C LEU A 124 18.64 -6.79 1.98
N ILE A 125 18.59 -5.91 2.98
CA ILE A 125 18.01 -6.21 4.27
C ILE A 125 16.50 -6.00 4.25
N HIS A 126 15.73 -7.03 4.60
CA HIS A 126 14.28 -7.00 4.65
C HIS A 126 13.70 -6.87 6.07
N ALA A 127 14.49 -7.15 7.09
CA ALA A 127 14.13 -6.98 8.50
C ALA A 127 15.35 -6.58 9.31
N LEU A 128 15.19 -5.60 10.19
CA LEU A 128 16.19 -5.07 11.10
C LEU A 128 15.71 -5.34 12.52
N GLU A 129 16.44 -6.14 13.28
CA GLU A 129 16.09 -6.48 14.66
C GLU A 129 17.09 -5.84 15.61
N GLU A 130 16.60 -5.18 16.64
CA GLU A 130 17.42 -4.57 17.67
C GLU A 130 17.71 -5.60 18.75
N GLU A 131 19.00 -5.94 18.95
CA GLU A 131 19.45 -6.82 20.02
C GLU A 131 19.03 -6.27 21.39
N GLY A 132 18.64 -7.13 22.30
CA GLY A 132 18.22 -6.79 23.66
C GLY A 132 16.76 -6.35 23.78
N SER A 133 16.23 -5.50 22.88
CA SER A 133 14.81 -5.10 22.90
C SER A 133 13.90 -6.03 22.10
N GLY A 134 14.48 -6.77 21.14
CA GLY A 134 13.75 -7.60 20.20
C GLY A 134 12.82 -6.82 19.24
N ARG A 135 12.92 -5.47 19.21
CA ARG A 135 12.14 -4.64 18.30
C ARG A 135 12.60 -4.89 16.87
N THR A 136 11.64 -5.14 15.97
CA THR A 136 11.94 -5.39 14.57
C THR A 136 11.36 -4.28 13.70
N PHE A 137 12.17 -3.80 12.76
CA PHE A 137 11.79 -2.82 11.75
C PHE A 137 11.87 -3.48 10.38
N TYR A 138 10.93 -3.13 9.50
CA TYR A 138 10.85 -3.72 8.18
C TYR A 138 11.03 -2.63 7.13
N PRO A 139 12.18 -2.55 6.43
CA PRO A 139 12.32 -1.76 5.22
C PRO A 139 11.27 -2.15 4.18
N GLU A 140 10.87 -1.21 3.32
CA GLU A 140 9.81 -1.48 2.33
C GLU A 140 10.39 -2.21 1.12
N LEU A 141 9.93 -3.44 0.88
CA LEU A 141 10.38 -4.27 -0.26
C LEU A 141 9.49 -4.06 -1.49
N LEU A 142 9.56 -2.89 -2.10
CA LEU A 142 8.79 -2.60 -3.32
C LEU A 142 9.56 -2.93 -4.61
N TYR A 143 10.87 -2.68 -4.61
CA TYR A 143 11.69 -2.74 -5.81
C TYR A 143 12.48 -4.05 -5.91
N ARG A 144 12.52 -4.62 -7.13
CA ARG A 144 13.35 -5.78 -7.44
C ARG A 144 14.82 -5.38 -7.50
N THR A 145 15.66 -6.21 -6.91
CA THR A 145 17.12 -6.11 -6.99
C THR A 145 17.71 -7.50 -7.26
N ASP A 146 18.95 -7.53 -7.73
CA ASP A 146 19.70 -8.78 -7.94
C ASP A 146 20.36 -9.28 -6.64
N PHE A 147 20.13 -8.60 -5.53
CA PHE A 147 20.64 -9.00 -4.23
C PHE A 147 19.73 -10.03 -3.57
N PRO A 148 20.26 -11.09 -2.98
CA PRO A 148 19.53 -11.92 -2.03
C PRO A 148 19.12 -11.06 -0.85
N THR A 149 18.11 -11.49 -0.12
CA THR A 149 17.63 -10.74 1.05
C THR A 149 18.01 -11.45 2.34
N ALA A 150 18.29 -10.68 3.40
CA ALA A 150 18.65 -11.19 4.71
C ALA A 150 17.93 -10.43 5.83
N ARG A 151 17.76 -11.07 6.99
CA ARG A 151 17.45 -10.42 8.26
C ARG A 151 18.75 -9.94 8.88
N LEU A 152 18.73 -8.80 9.55
CA LEU A 152 19.90 -8.23 10.20
C LEU A 152 19.57 -7.94 11.67
N ILE A 153 20.42 -8.45 12.58
CA ILE A 153 20.40 -8.08 13.99
C ILE A 153 21.41 -6.94 14.20
N THR A 154 21.01 -5.89 14.87
CA THR A 154 21.89 -4.78 15.23
C THR A 154 22.13 -4.79 16.74
N GLY A 155 23.38 -4.95 17.15
CA GLY A 155 23.81 -4.96 18.54
C GLY A 155 24.76 -3.82 18.90
N ASP A 156 25.20 -3.84 20.17
CA ASP A 156 26.12 -2.82 20.73
C ASP A 156 27.55 -3.30 20.85
N LYS A 157 27.82 -4.58 20.57
CA LYS A 157 29.12 -5.21 20.80
C LYS A 157 29.60 -5.95 19.58
N VAL A 158 30.91 -5.96 19.37
CA VAL A 158 31.54 -6.90 18.44
C VAL A 158 31.34 -8.31 19.01
N LEU A 159 30.77 -9.21 18.21
CA LEU A 159 30.56 -10.60 18.62
C LEU A 159 31.89 -11.30 18.87
N ARG A 160 32.03 -11.96 20.04
CA ARG A 160 33.19 -12.77 20.42
C ARG A 160 32.78 -14.23 20.50
N ARG A 161 33.77 -15.14 20.38
CA ARG A 161 33.57 -16.61 20.44
C ARG A 161 32.90 -17.04 21.76
N SER A 162 33.11 -16.30 22.85
CA SER A 162 32.49 -16.52 24.16
C SER A 162 30.97 -16.19 24.16
N ASP A 163 30.50 -15.37 23.24
CA ASP A 163 29.13 -14.90 23.19
C ASP A 163 28.24 -15.78 22.27
N ALA A 164 28.84 -16.81 21.64
CA ALA A 164 28.21 -17.67 20.61
C ALA A 164 27.38 -18.83 21.24
N THR A 165 26.99 -18.76 22.50
CA THR A 165 26.16 -19.79 23.18
C THR A 165 24.81 -20.03 22.49
N TRP A 166 24.25 -19.06 21.77
CA TRP A 166 23.02 -19.16 21.02
C TRP A 166 23.15 -19.89 19.67
N ALA A 167 24.38 -20.08 19.14
CA ALA A 167 24.61 -20.81 17.88
C ALA A 167 24.74 -22.34 18.09
N THR A 168 24.88 -22.81 19.30
CA THR A 168 25.20 -24.23 19.64
C THR A 168 24.09 -24.99 20.36
N GLU A 169 23.02 -24.35 20.81
CA GLU A 169 21.90 -25.04 21.47
C GLU A 169 20.89 -25.70 20.50
N THR A 170 21.39 -26.36 19.47
CA THR A 170 20.65 -27.40 18.74
C THR A 170 21.07 -28.79 19.21
N LYS A 171 21.25 -29.01 20.50
CA LYS A 171 21.45 -30.36 21.04
C LYS A 171 20.24 -30.75 21.87
N SER A 172 19.50 -31.69 21.33
CA SER A 172 18.67 -32.74 21.93
C SER A 172 18.23 -32.52 23.38
N TYR A 173 17.00 -32.13 23.61
CA TYR A 173 16.27 -32.52 24.81
C TYR A 173 15.60 -33.88 24.57
N SER A 174 16.17 -34.91 25.14
CA SER A 174 15.51 -36.21 25.33
C SER A 174 14.50 -36.07 26.47
N SER A 175 13.29 -36.53 26.17
CA SER A 175 12.18 -36.69 27.09
C SER A 175 12.56 -37.37 28.40
N THR A 176 12.26 -36.69 29.51
CA THR A 176 11.94 -37.34 30.77
C THR A 176 10.71 -36.66 31.36
N GLU A 177 9.61 -37.36 31.23
CA GLU A 177 8.40 -37.10 31.99
C GLU A 177 8.67 -37.17 33.48
N LYS A 178 8.31 -36.15 34.23
CA LYS A 178 8.02 -36.27 35.67
C LYS A 178 6.69 -35.58 35.94
N GLU A 179 5.73 -36.40 36.28
CA GLU A 179 4.45 -36.03 36.88
C GLU A 179 4.70 -35.19 38.14
N ILE A 180 3.97 -34.08 38.25
CA ILE A 180 3.79 -33.35 39.51
C ILE A 180 2.28 -33.14 39.71
N SER A 181 1.75 -33.78 40.71
CA SER A 181 0.41 -33.65 41.28
C SER A 181 0.19 -32.30 41.96
N PRO A 182 -1.06 -31.82 42.13
CA PRO A 182 -1.39 -30.52 42.61
C PRO A 182 -1.37 -30.44 44.15
N ALA A 183 -0.82 -29.36 44.70
CA ALA A 183 -1.00 -29.00 46.10
C ALA A 183 -1.45 -27.56 46.25
N SER A 184 -2.38 -27.40 47.13
CA SER A 184 -3.25 -26.29 47.49
C SER A 184 -2.56 -25.11 48.19
N ASP A 185 -3.08 -23.94 47.91
CA ASP A 185 -3.58 -22.88 48.82
C ASP A 185 -2.64 -21.95 49.57
N SER A 186 -3.07 -20.69 49.56
CA SER A 186 -2.96 -19.59 50.54
C SER A 186 -1.81 -18.58 50.47
N GLY A 187 -2.17 -17.34 50.14
CA GLY A 187 -1.90 -16.20 51.04
C GLY A 187 -0.89 -15.14 50.62
N LYS A 188 -1.42 -14.01 50.19
CA LYS A 188 -0.98 -12.60 50.49
C LYS A 188 0.32 -12.00 49.96
N GLU A 189 0.04 -10.97 49.13
CA GLU A 189 0.67 -9.63 49.03
C GLU A 189 2.12 -9.46 49.52
N ASN A 190 3.02 -9.01 48.58
CA ASN A 190 3.69 -7.71 48.74
C ASN A 190 4.40 -7.27 47.44
N VAL A 191 4.21 -6.01 47.13
CA VAL A 191 4.80 -5.21 46.05
C VAL A 191 6.25 -4.87 46.42
N SER A 192 7.19 -4.99 45.49
CA SER A 192 8.29 -4.04 45.23
C SER A 192 9.35 -4.59 44.26
N PRO A 193 10.22 -3.73 43.73
CA PRO A 193 10.43 -3.63 42.29
C PRO A 193 11.82 -4.10 41.83
N PHE A 194 12.01 -4.18 40.51
CA PHE A 194 13.27 -4.46 39.82
C PHE A 194 13.89 -5.85 40.02
N GLY A 195 13.36 -6.80 39.26
CA GLY A 195 14.02 -8.07 38.96
C GLY A 195 14.45 -8.07 37.51
N THR A 196 15.71 -8.23 37.23
CA THR A 196 16.31 -8.52 35.94
C THR A 196 15.71 -9.80 35.39
N ASN A 197 14.81 -9.66 34.39
CA ASN A 197 14.33 -10.80 33.65
C ASN A 197 15.35 -11.14 32.56
N GLU A 198 16.06 -12.22 32.74
CA GLU A 198 16.70 -12.99 31.69
C GLU A 198 15.60 -13.45 30.73
N PHE A 199 15.52 -12.83 29.52
CA PHE A 199 14.70 -13.31 28.44
C PHE A 199 15.38 -14.51 27.81
N VAL A 200 15.03 -15.71 28.28
CA VAL A 200 15.27 -16.96 27.56
C VAL A 200 14.44 -16.92 26.30
N LEU A 201 15.09 -16.87 25.14
CA LEU A 201 14.47 -17.11 23.83
C LEU A 201 13.98 -18.56 23.81
N MET A 202 12.71 -18.79 24.14
CA MET A 202 12.04 -20.06 23.89
C MET A 202 11.85 -20.22 22.38
N CYS A 203 12.80 -20.89 21.72
CA CYS A 203 12.55 -21.52 20.44
C CYS A 203 11.72 -22.77 20.71
N GLY A 204 10.38 -22.66 20.56
CA GLY A 204 9.51 -23.83 20.50
C GLY A 204 9.93 -24.75 19.36
N GLU A 205 9.80 -26.05 19.57
CA GLU A 205 10.12 -27.11 18.61
C GLU A 205 9.53 -26.82 17.24
N ARG A 206 10.37 -26.89 16.20
CA ARG A 206 9.95 -26.78 14.79
C ARG A 206 9.13 -28.00 14.41
N PRO A 207 7.96 -27.82 13.76
CA PRO A 207 7.41 -28.90 12.98
C PRO A 207 8.35 -29.18 11.80
N GLU A 208 8.70 -30.43 11.60
CA GLU A 208 9.53 -30.89 10.50
C GLU A 208 8.93 -30.44 9.15
N ARG A 209 9.80 -29.86 8.29
CA ARG A 209 9.59 -29.45 6.91
C ARG A 209 8.89 -28.13 6.66
N MET A 210 9.57 -27.05 6.99
CA MET A 210 9.68 -25.90 6.11
C MET A 210 11.10 -25.37 6.20
N ASP A 211 11.92 -25.60 5.17
CA ASP A 211 13.21 -24.95 4.97
C ASP A 211 12.98 -23.47 4.63
N THR A 212 12.54 -22.71 5.61
CA THR A 212 12.68 -21.25 5.60
C THR A 212 14.03 -20.91 6.21
N GLU A 213 15.10 -21.42 5.60
CA GLU A 213 16.42 -20.98 5.99
C GLU A 213 16.57 -19.52 5.62
N GLU A 214 16.37 -18.66 6.60
CA GLU A 214 16.58 -17.22 6.47
C GLU A 214 18.05 -16.92 6.75
N THR A 215 18.71 -16.19 5.83
CA THR A 215 20.07 -15.69 6.07
C THR A 215 20.03 -14.64 7.16
N LEU A 216 20.84 -14.80 8.19
CA LEU A 216 20.92 -13.93 9.36
C LEU A 216 22.28 -13.25 9.41
N LEU A 217 22.29 -11.93 9.44
CA LEU A 217 23.46 -11.08 9.53
C LEU A 217 23.46 -10.30 10.86
N TYR A 218 24.62 -9.74 11.22
CA TYR A 218 24.80 -8.93 12.43
C TYR A 218 25.65 -7.69 12.12
N ASP A 219 25.19 -6.50 12.56
CA ASP A 219 25.94 -5.25 12.52
C ASP A 219 25.74 -4.42 13.79
N MET A 220 26.29 -3.20 13.81
CA MET A 220 26.22 -2.32 14.98
C MET A 220 25.49 -0.98 14.69
N GLU A 221 24.92 -0.75 13.52
CA GLU A 221 24.44 0.58 13.09
C GLU A 221 23.00 0.59 12.52
N SER A 222 22.57 -0.45 11.82
CA SER A 222 21.42 -0.40 10.92
C SER A 222 20.11 0.01 11.56
N THR A 223 19.77 -0.48 12.76
CA THR A 223 18.51 -0.10 13.40
C THR A 223 18.49 1.39 13.77
N ALA A 224 19.63 1.94 14.17
CA ALA A 224 19.76 3.36 14.50
C ALA A 224 19.67 4.24 13.25
N VAL A 225 20.27 3.82 12.12
CA VAL A 225 20.13 4.47 10.82
C VAL A 225 18.66 4.49 10.40
N PHE A 226 17.98 3.33 10.49
CA PHE A 226 16.56 3.23 10.11
C PHE A 226 15.68 4.16 10.94
N GLN A 227 15.80 4.12 12.27
CA GLN A 227 14.98 4.93 13.18
C GLN A 227 15.19 6.43 12.93
N SER A 228 16.44 6.87 12.80
CA SER A 228 16.77 8.27 12.54
C SER A 228 16.29 8.72 11.15
N ALA A 229 16.51 7.92 10.11
CA ALA A 229 16.09 8.23 8.74
C ALA A 229 14.58 8.29 8.59
N ASN A 230 13.83 7.39 9.22
CA ASN A 230 12.37 7.36 9.15
C ASN A 230 11.71 8.60 9.79
N ALA A 231 12.44 9.39 10.59
CA ALA A 231 11.97 10.69 11.06
C ALA A 231 11.85 11.71 9.93
N PHE A 232 12.66 11.59 8.86
CA PHE A 232 12.74 12.53 7.74
C PHE A 232 12.15 11.97 6.45
N LEU A 233 12.48 10.73 6.09
CA LEU A 233 12.25 10.13 4.78
C LEU A 233 11.06 9.16 4.80
N SER A 234 10.53 8.86 3.61
CA SER A 234 9.50 7.82 3.41
C SER A 234 10.14 6.43 3.33
N LEU A 235 9.41 5.42 3.77
CA LEU A 235 9.92 4.04 3.91
C LEU A 235 10.41 3.43 2.60
N GLU A 236 9.75 3.72 1.49
CA GLU A 236 10.13 3.23 0.16
C GLU A 236 11.45 3.79 -0.36
N ASN A 237 12.04 4.73 0.36
CA ASN A 237 13.28 5.41 0.03
C ASN A 237 14.46 4.96 0.92
N LEU A 238 14.24 3.99 1.81
CA LEU A 238 15.26 3.50 2.74
C LEU A 238 15.78 2.14 2.28
N PHE A 239 17.03 2.08 1.86
CA PHE A 239 17.70 0.88 1.41
C PHE A 239 18.86 0.52 2.33
N PHE A 240 18.97 -0.76 2.68
CA PHE A 240 20.03 -1.29 3.52
C PHE A 240 20.75 -2.42 2.79
N LEU A 241 22.01 -2.20 2.44
CA LEU A 241 22.88 -3.19 1.80
C LEU A 241 24.01 -3.57 2.77
N ARG A 242 24.18 -4.86 2.98
CA ARG A 242 25.26 -5.41 3.81
C ARG A 242 26.05 -6.47 3.06
N SER A 243 27.38 -6.35 3.11
CA SER A 243 28.29 -7.39 2.67
C SER A 243 28.67 -8.29 3.83
N ALA A 244 28.51 -9.60 3.66
CA ALA A 244 28.95 -10.55 4.68
C ALA A 244 30.49 -10.65 4.66
N THR A 245 31.15 -10.17 5.71
CA THR A 245 32.63 -10.08 5.78
C THR A 245 33.28 -11.16 6.62
N ASP A 246 32.55 -11.71 7.58
CA ASP A 246 33.02 -12.73 8.51
C ASP A 246 31.85 -13.57 9.06
N PHE A 247 32.15 -14.57 9.86
CA PHE A 247 31.15 -15.44 10.48
C PHE A 247 30.83 -15.06 11.95
N GLY A 248 31.21 -13.89 12.40
CA GLY A 248 30.87 -13.36 13.73
C GLY A 248 31.59 -14.04 14.92
N VAL A 249 32.41 -15.03 14.69
CA VAL A 249 33.06 -15.82 15.74
C VAL A 249 34.53 -15.97 15.42
N GLY A 250 35.38 -15.09 16.04
CA GLY A 250 36.83 -15.25 16.16
C GLY A 250 37.61 -15.56 14.90
N GLU A 251 38.89 -15.35 14.96
CA GLU A 251 39.85 -15.55 13.87
C GLU A 251 39.46 -16.74 12.96
N LEU A 252 39.24 -16.47 11.70
CA LEU A 252 39.20 -17.49 10.67
C LEU A 252 40.45 -18.35 10.82
N GLU A 253 40.29 -19.57 11.29
CA GLU A 253 41.39 -20.51 11.26
C GLU A 253 42.02 -20.43 9.89
N SER A 254 43.31 -20.23 9.82
CA SER A 254 44.14 -20.14 8.64
C SER A 254 44.22 -21.50 7.89
N GLY A 255 43.05 -22.13 7.72
CA GLY A 255 42.88 -23.35 6.96
C GLY A 255 42.78 -23.02 5.49
N GLN A 256 43.75 -23.45 4.70
CA GLN A 256 43.65 -23.50 3.24
C GLN A 256 42.46 -24.37 2.84
N LEU A 257 41.36 -23.70 2.51
CA LEU A 257 40.30 -24.33 1.73
C LEU A 257 40.89 -24.70 0.35
N GLY A 258 40.73 -25.92 -0.12
CA GLY A 258 41.34 -26.59 -1.25
C GLY A 258 41.63 -25.85 -2.58
N SER A 259 41.56 -24.51 -2.58
CA SER A 259 41.89 -23.62 -3.69
C SER A 259 43.24 -22.90 -3.54
N GLY A 260 43.97 -23.09 -2.44
CA GLY A 260 45.28 -22.44 -2.19
C GLY A 260 45.19 -20.93 -1.86
N LYS A 261 43.96 -20.33 -1.76
CA LYS A 261 43.76 -18.93 -1.47
C LYS A 261 43.43 -18.71 0.02
N THR A 262 43.89 -17.59 0.58
CA THR A 262 43.52 -17.18 1.94
C THR A 262 42.12 -16.60 1.95
N VAL A 263 41.43 -16.62 3.11
CA VAL A 263 40.08 -16.05 3.26
C VAL A 263 40.01 -14.58 2.87
N PRO A 264 40.94 -13.67 3.22
CA PRO A 264 40.98 -12.31 2.75
C PRO A 264 41.07 -12.16 1.21
N GLU A 265 41.76 -13.08 0.52
CA GLU A 265 41.86 -13.05 -0.93
C GLU A 265 40.55 -13.49 -1.58
N MET A 266 39.90 -14.51 -1.04
CA MET A 266 38.56 -14.95 -1.50
C MET A 266 37.51 -13.87 -1.29
N LEU A 267 37.53 -13.20 -0.12
CA LEU A 267 36.64 -12.09 0.18
C LEU A 267 36.81 -10.93 -0.82
N ARG A 268 38.05 -10.50 -1.07
CA ARG A 268 38.34 -9.44 -2.06
C ARG A 268 37.89 -9.83 -3.48
N GLU A 269 38.11 -11.08 -3.87
CA GLU A 269 37.67 -11.57 -5.19
C GLU A 269 36.14 -11.56 -5.30
N GLN A 270 35.43 -12.03 -4.26
CA GLN A 270 33.97 -12.05 -4.24
C GLN A 270 33.39 -10.64 -4.23
N MET A 271 33.96 -9.73 -3.42
CA MET A 271 33.54 -8.34 -3.41
C MET A 271 33.70 -7.67 -4.78
N ARG A 272 34.79 -7.96 -5.50
CA ARG A 272 34.99 -7.46 -6.87
C ARG A 272 33.94 -8.02 -7.85
N LYS A 273 33.58 -9.29 -7.74
CA LYS A 273 32.52 -9.89 -8.58
C LYS A 273 31.15 -9.27 -8.35
N GLU A 274 30.85 -8.87 -7.12
CA GLU A 274 29.60 -8.26 -6.74
C GLU A 274 29.58 -6.73 -6.95
N GLU A 275 30.74 -6.10 -7.17
CA GLU A 275 30.90 -4.63 -7.28
C GLU A 275 30.07 -4.04 -8.43
N GLU A 276 30.03 -4.70 -9.57
CA GLU A 276 29.20 -4.27 -10.71
C GLU A 276 27.70 -4.24 -10.37
N LYS A 277 27.23 -5.16 -9.54
CA LYS A 277 25.83 -5.17 -9.07
C LYS A 277 25.54 -3.96 -8.18
N VAL A 278 26.47 -3.60 -7.28
CA VAL A 278 26.33 -2.41 -6.44
C VAL A 278 26.30 -1.14 -7.28
N PHE A 279 27.19 -1.00 -8.27
CA PHE A 279 27.20 0.17 -9.17
C PHE A 279 25.96 0.22 -10.07
N SER A 280 25.51 -0.92 -10.58
CA SER A 280 24.24 -1.02 -11.31
C SER A 280 23.06 -0.58 -10.44
N PHE A 281 23.01 -1.06 -9.21
CA PHE A 281 21.98 -0.66 -8.25
C PHE A 281 22.01 0.85 -7.95
N LEU A 282 23.19 1.43 -7.68
CA LEU A 282 23.35 2.86 -7.48
C LEU A 282 22.86 3.67 -8.69
N SER A 283 23.15 3.21 -9.91
CA SER A 283 22.68 3.86 -11.14
C SER A 283 21.15 3.78 -11.29
N HIS A 284 20.52 2.71 -10.81
CA HIS A 284 19.06 2.59 -10.76
C HIS A 284 18.44 3.50 -9.69
N VAL A 285 19.09 3.64 -8.54
CA VAL A 285 18.67 4.58 -7.47
C VAL A 285 18.75 6.02 -7.94
N GLU A 286 19.82 6.40 -8.69
CA GLU A 286 19.93 7.72 -9.30
C GLU A 286 18.80 8.03 -10.30
N ARG A 287 18.42 7.03 -11.11
CA ARG A 287 17.27 7.17 -12.03
C ARG A 287 15.96 7.31 -11.28
N LEU A 288 15.78 6.56 -10.18
CA LEU A 288 14.62 6.67 -9.32
C LEU A 288 14.50 8.07 -8.69
N ASP A 289 15.63 8.64 -8.20
CA ASP A 289 15.67 10.01 -7.67
C ASP A 289 15.29 11.03 -8.74
N ALA A 290 15.82 10.89 -9.97
CA ALA A 290 15.50 11.77 -11.09
C ALA A 290 14.03 11.68 -11.54
N GLU A 291 13.39 10.51 -11.49
CA GLU A 291 11.97 10.35 -11.78
C GLU A 291 11.12 11.06 -10.72
N LYS A 292 11.44 10.87 -9.44
CA LYS A 292 10.75 11.53 -8.32
C LYS A 292 10.92 13.06 -8.35
N GLU A 293 12.05 13.55 -8.78
CA GLU A 293 12.28 14.99 -8.91
C GLU A 293 11.38 15.61 -9.97
N LYS A 294 11.18 14.96 -11.11
CA LYS A 294 10.24 15.43 -12.14
C LYS A 294 8.80 15.50 -11.64
N GLU A 295 8.39 14.55 -10.78
CA GLU A 295 7.06 14.57 -10.16
C GLU A 295 6.95 15.75 -9.19
N ARG A 296 7.96 15.96 -8.35
CA ARG A 296 8.03 17.12 -7.43
C ARG A 296 7.98 18.48 -8.16
N GLU A 297 8.68 18.61 -9.28
CA GLU A 297 8.66 19.84 -10.10
C GLU A 297 7.25 20.16 -10.61
N LYS A 298 6.51 19.14 -11.03
CA LYS A 298 5.11 19.28 -11.47
C LYS A 298 4.22 19.72 -10.32
N GLU A 299 4.34 19.08 -9.15
CA GLU A 299 3.57 19.45 -7.95
C GLU A 299 3.89 20.88 -7.50
N GLU A 300 5.16 21.26 -7.45
CA GLU A 300 5.57 22.62 -7.07
C GLU A 300 5.10 23.67 -8.08
N ALA A 301 5.12 23.35 -9.38
CA ALA A 301 4.59 24.24 -10.42
C ALA A 301 3.08 24.45 -10.25
N PHE A 302 2.33 23.36 -10.06
CA PHE A 302 0.88 23.41 -9.82
C PHE A 302 0.55 24.23 -8.56
N LEU A 303 1.31 24.03 -7.47
CA LEU A 303 1.09 24.76 -6.22
C LEU A 303 1.36 26.26 -6.39
N ARG A 304 2.43 26.64 -7.11
CA ARG A 304 2.74 28.05 -7.43
C ARG A 304 1.62 28.69 -8.26
N GLU A 305 1.16 28.01 -9.33
CA GLU A 305 0.05 28.52 -10.16
C GLU A 305 -1.24 28.67 -9.33
N SER A 306 -1.56 27.68 -8.49
CA SER A 306 -2.72 27.72 -7.61
C SER A 306 -2.65 28.87 -6.61
N THR A 307 -1.47 29.12 -6.02
CA THR A 307 -1.26 30.23 -5.05
C THR A 307 -1.42 31.58 -5.73
N THR A 308 -0.78 31.80 -6.88
CA THR A 308 -0.92 33.02 -7.65
C THR A 308 -2.37 33.31 -8.02
N LEU A 309 -3.08 32.29 -8.48
CA LEU A 309 -4.50 32.41 -8.83
C LEU A 309 -5.39 32.70 -7.62
N ALA A 310 -5.09 32.13 -6.46
CA ALA A 310 -5.80 32.41 -5.22
C ALA A 310 -5.62 33.86 -4.76
N GLU A 311 -4.44 34.44 -4.97
CA GLU A 311 -4.14 35.86 -4.71
C GLU A 311 -4.89 36.77 -5.69
N GLU A 312 -4.86 36.47 -6.99
CA GLU A 312 -5.62 37.22 -8.00
C GLU A 312 -7.13 37.22 -7.72
N LEU A 313 -7.65 36.10 -7.25
CA LEU A 313 -9.06 35.93 -6.85
C LEU A 313 -9.37 36.51 -5.46
N ARG A 314 -8.40 36.96 -4.69
CA ARG A 314 -8.55 37.46 -3.31
C ARG A 314 -9.33 36.52 -2.40
N LEU A 315 -9.07 35.22 -2.48
CA LEU A 315 -9.81 34.19 -1.76
C LEU A 315 -9.45 34.15 -0.26
N SER A 316 -10.44 33.82 0.56
CA SER A 316 -10.19 33.42 1.95
C SER A 316 -9.54 32.04 2.01
N PHE A 317 -8.90 31.68 3.12
CA PHE A 317 -8.23 30.40 3.31
C PHE A 317 -9.13 29.20 2.96
N VAL A 318 -10.40 29.23 3.36
CA VAL A 318 -11.37 28.16 3.04
C VAL A 318 -11.60 28.05 1.54
N LEU A 319 -11.73 29.18 0.84
CA LEU A 319 -11.94 29.21 -0.60
C LEU A 319 -10.69 28.86 -1.41
N VAL A 320 -9.49 29.10 -0.89
CA VAL A 320 -8.23 28.60 -1.46
C VAL A 320 -8.27 27.09 -1.52
N LYS A 321 -8.71 26.42 -0.45
CA LYS A 321 -8.82 24.94 -0.45
C LYS A 321 -9.89 24.43 -1.41
N LYS A 322 -10.95 25.21 -1.63
CA LYS A 322 -11.95 24.91 -2.67
C LYS A 322 -11.35 25.06 -4.06
N LEU A 323 -10.58 26.14 -4.31
CA LEU A 323 -9.88 26.36 -5.59
C LEU A 323 -8.90 25.23 -5.89
N GLU A 324 -8.02 24.86 -4.94
CA GLU A 324 -7.05 23.76 -5.11
C GLU A 324 -7.76 22.48 -5.54
N ARG A 325 -8.91 22.15 -4.96
CA ARG A 325 -9.71 20.97 -5.30
C ARG A 325 -10.32 21.07 -6.70
N LEU A 326 -10.85 22.23 -7.07
CA LEU A 326 -11.40 22.48 -8.42
C LEU A 326 -10.31 22.40 -9.50
N LEU A 327 -9.11 22.91 -9.24
CA LEU A 327 -7.98 22.80 -10.15
C LEU A 327 -7.52 21.35 -10.30
N SER A 328 -7.48 20.60 -9.19
CA SER A 328 -7.18 19.14 -9.23
C SER A 328 -8.24 18.37 -10.02
N TYR A 329 -9.52 18.75 -9.89
CA TYR A 329 -10.61 18.19 -10.69
C TYR A 329 -10.43 18.52 -12.18
N ALA A 330 -10.12 19.76 -12.49
CA ALA A 330 -9.84 20.21 -13.86
C ALA A 330 -8.67 19.44 -14.52
N GLU A 331 -7.56 19.24 -13.78
CA GLU A 331 -6.43 18.42 -14.25
C GLU A 331 -6.86 16.96 -14.51
N SER A 332 -7.71 16.37 -13.65
CA SER A 332 -8.20 15.00 -13.81
C SER A 332 -9.10 14.83 -15.06
N LEU A 333 -9.78 15.88 -15.45
CA LEU A 333 -10.59 15.93 -16.69
C LEU A 333 -9.76 16.28 -17.95
N SER A 334 -8.47 16.56 -17.79
CA SER A 334 -7.60 17.11 -18.85
C SER A 334 -8.16 18.41 -19.45
N SER A 335 -8.83 19.23 -18.63
CA SER A 335 -9.47 20.47 -19.08
C SER A 335 -8.46 21.60 -19.23
N GLU A 336 -8.75 22.53 -20.14
CA GLU A 336 -7.93 23.72 -20.40
C GLU A 336 -8.23 24.85 -19.39
N TRP A 337 -8.23 24.57 -18.09
CA TRP A 337 -8.54 25.55 -17.06
C TRP A 337 -7.61 26.77 -17.07
N ARG A 338 -6.35 26.61 -17.55
CA ARG A 338 -5.40 27.74 -17.70
C ARG A 338 -5.92 28.73 -18.73
N SER A 339 -6.46 28.26 -19.83
CA SER A 339 -7.09 29.10 -20.90
C SER A 339 -8.32 29.83 -20.34
N TYR A 340 -9.14 29.18 -19.50
CA TYR A 340 -10.27 29.84 -18.83
C TYR A 340 -9.84 31.06 -18.02
N PHE A 341 -8.83 30.90 -17.13
CA PHE A 341 -8.36 32.02 -16.32
C PHE A 341 -7.59 33.07 -17.14
N GLN A 342 -6.89 32.65 -18.18
CA GLN A 342 -6.26 33.58 -19.11
C GLN A 342 -7.31 34.50 -19.77
N LYS A 343 -8.40 33.93 -20.25
CA LYS A 343 -9.53 34.70 -20.79
C LYS A 343 -10.11 35.66 -19.77
N LYS A 344 -10.21 35.27 -18.49
CA LYS A 344 -10.69 36.17 -17.42
C LYS A 344 -9.74 37.34 -17.15
N ARG A 345 -8.43 37.17 -17.34
CA ARG A 345 -7.44 38.25 -17.30
C ARG A 345 -7.61 39.21 -18.49
N GLU A 346 -7.82 38.68 -19.68
CA GLU A 346 -8.06 39.47 -20.90
C GLU A 346 -9.38 40.26 -20.84
N GLU A 347 -10.42 39.70 -20.21
CA GLU A 347 -11.69 40.37 -19.94
C GLU A 347 -11.57 41.44 -18.83
N GLY A 348 -10.42 41.61 -18.18
CA GLY A 348 -10.20 42.57 -17.09
C GLY A 348 -10.90 42.18 -15.78
N LEU A 349 -11.31 40.93 -15.62
CA LEU A 349 -11.95 40.41 -14.41
C LEU A 349 -10.94 39.91 -13.38
N LEU A 350 -9.70 39.66 -13.76
CA LEU A 350 -8.56 39.32 -12.90
C LEU A 350 -7.44 40.35 -13.06
N PRO A 351 -6.78 40.75 -11.93
CA PRO A 351 -7.09 40.38 -10.55
C PRO A 351 -8.42 40.99 -10.06
N CYS A 352 -9.15 40.24 -9.22
CA CYS A 352 -10.43 40.71 -8.68
C CYS A 352 -10.28 41.92 -7.76
N ARG A 353 -11.25 42.85 -7.79
CA ARG A 353 -11.25 44.05 -6.93
C ARG A 353 -11.45 43.72 -5.46
N ASP A 354 -12.30 42.72 -5.18
CA ASP A 354 -12.67 42.33 -3.83
C ASP A 354 -12.97 40.81 -3.70
N LYS A 355 -13.22 40.33 -2.49
CA LYS A 355 -13.54 38.92 -2.19
C LYS A 355 -14.83 38.42 -2.87
N ARG A 356 -15.83 39.32 -3.07
CA ARG A 356 -17.12 38.95 -3.68
C ARG A 356 -16.91 38.65 -5.18
N GLY A 357 -16.10 39.48 -5.84
CA GLY A 357 -15.68 39.24 -7.23
C GLY A 357 -14.98 37.89 -7.39
N GLY A 358 -14.04 37.58 -6.49
CA GLY A 358 -13.33 36.28 -6.49
C GLY A 358 -14.26 35.08 -6.26
N GLN A 359 -15.21 35.20 -5.33
CA GLN A 359 -16.21 34.15 -5.11
C GLN A 359 -17.07 33.91 -6.34
N LYS A 360 -17.49 34.99 -7.03
CA LYS A 360 -18.27 34.88 -8.27
C LYS A 360 -17.49 34.17 -9.36
N VAL A 361 -16.24 34.58 -9.62
CA VAL A 361 -15.39 33.92 -10.62
C VAL A 361 -15.16 32.43 -10.27
N LEU A 362 -14.99 32.11 -8.98
CA LEU A 362 -14.83 30.73 -8.54
C LEU A 362 -16.13 29.90 -8.75
N SER A 363 -17.30 30.50 -8.53
CA SER A 363 -18.61 29.88 -8.82
C SER A 363 -18.80 29.65 -10.32
N ASP A 364 -18.48 30.67 -11.14
CA ASP A 364 -18.56 30.58 -12.60
C ASP A 364 -17.61 29.53 -13.15
N PHE A 365 -16.40 29.42 -12.56
CA PHE A 365 -15.44 28.36 -12.90
C PHE A 365 -15.97 26.97 -12.56
N THR A 366 -16.63 26.80 -11.42
CA THR A 366 -17.25 25.53 -11.02
C THR A 366 -18.32 25.12 -12.05
N ALA A 367 -19.19 26.04 -12.44
CA ALA A 367 -20.22 25.78 -13.45
C ALA A 367 -19.60 25.45 -14.82
N TRP A 368 -18.57 26.19 -15.21
CA TRP A 368 -17.84 25.95 -16.46
C TRP A 368 -17.21 24.55 -16.52
N LEU A 369 -16.59 24.09 -15.41
CA LEU A 369 -15.98 22.76 -15.35
C LEU A 369 -16.99 21.63 -15.58
N LEU A 370 -18.19 21.76 -15.01
CA LEU A 370 -19.27 20.77 -15.20
C LEU A 370 -19.78 20.74 -16.64
N VAL A 371 -19.73 21.87 -17.36
CA VAL A 371 -20.05 21.94 -18.79
C VAL A 371 -18.93 21.35 -19.65
N GLN A 372 -17.66 21.65 -19.32
CA GLN A 372 -16.50 21.11 -20.04
C GLN A 372 -16.39 19.58 -19.91
N GLU A 373 -16.76 19.02 -18.78
CA GLU A 373 -16.85 17.58 -18.63
C GLU A 373 -17.79 16.95 -19.65
N LYS A 374 -18.90 17.60 -19.93
CA LYS A 374 -19.89 17.17 -20.93
C LYS A 374 -19.34 17.24 -22.36
N GLN A 375 -18.70 18.35 -22.73
CA GLN A 375 -18.18 18.59 -24.09
C GLN A 375 -16.95 17.76 -24.42
N GLY A 376 -15.96 17.71 -23.55
CA GLY A 376 -14.72 16.97 -23.80
C GLY A 376 -14.89 15.45 -23.86
N ARG A 377 -16.02 14.93 -23.35
CA ARG A 377 -16.37 13.50 -23.46
C ARG A 377 -17.06 13.20 -24.80
N GLN A 378 -17.94 14.07 -25.30
CA GLN A 378 -18.54 13.92 -26.64
C GLN A 378 -17.46 13.88 -27.73
N GLU A 379 -16.50 14.78 -27.71
CA GLU A 379 -15.38 14.78 -28.67
C GLU A 379 -14.53 13.51 -28.62
N LYS A 380 -14.33 12.92 -27.41
CA LYS A 380 -13.59 11.65 -27.25
C LYS A 380 -14.39 10.43 -27.75
N GLU A 381 -15.71 10.43 -27.61
CA GLU A 381 -16.58 9.36 -28.13
C GLU A 381 -16.65 9.43 -29.67
N GLU A 382 -16.83 10.61 -30.28
CA GLU A 382 -16.79 10.81 -31.71
C GLU A 382 -15.45 10.43 -32.34
N ALA A 383 -14.33 10.76 -31.66
CA ALA A 383 -12.97 10.35 -32.04
C ALA A 383 -12.74 8.85 -31.93
N ALA A 384 -13.32 8.20 -30.91
CA ALA A 384 -13.21 6.76 -30.73
C ALA A 384 -14.00 5.97 -31.75
N ASP A 385 -15.19 6.43 -32.12
CA ASP A 385 -16.02 5.82 -33.18
C ASP A 385 -15.36 5.99 -34.56
N ALA A 386 -14.79 7.16 -34.86
CA ALA A 386 -14.02 7.39 -36.07
C ALA A 386 -12.75 6.53 -36.16
N LEU A 387 -12.10 6.26 -35.01
CA LEU A 387 -10.88 5.43 -34.91
C LEU A 387 -11.18 3.93 -34.94
N GLY A 388 -12.38 3.50 -34.52
CA GLY A 388 -12.84 2.10 -34.55
C GLY A 388 -12.91 1.53 -35.99
N ALA A 389 -13.33 2.33 -36.95
CA ALA A 389 -13.44 1.94 -38.37
C ALA A 389 -12.07 1.76 -39.06
N MET A 390 -10.98 2.33 -38.55
CA MET A 390 -9.62 2.25 -39.12
C MET A 390 -8.72 1.13 -38.53
N LYS A 391 -9.15 0.44 -37.49
CA LYS A 391 -8.26 -0.41 -36.65
C LYS A 391 -8.13 -1.87 -37.04
N GLU A 392 -8.96 -2.41 -37.92
CA GLU A 392 -8.92 -3.86 -38.19
C GLU A 392 -7.72 -4.34 -39.05
N ALA A 393 -7.07 -3.48 -39.83
CA ALA A 393 -6.01 -3.89 -40.74
C ALA A 393 -4.56 -3.79 -40.20
N SER A 394 -4.33 -3.15 -39.07
CA SER A 394 -2.95 -2.89 -38.52
C SER A 394 -2.61 -3.52 -37.18
N ALA A 395 -3.53 -4.28 -36.60
CA ALA A 395 -3.44 -4.71 -35.18
C ALA A 395 -2.29 -5.69 -34.85
N LEU A 396 -1.88 -6.53 -35.81
CA LEU A 396 -0.88 -7.59 -35.53
C LEU A 396 0.56 -7.06 -35.52
N ASN A 397 0.89 -6.12 -36.41
CA ASN A 397 2.22 -5.48 -36.44
C ASN A 397 2.41 -4.49 -35.28
N ARG A 398 1.33 -3.80 -34.88
CA ARG A 398 1.33 -2.86 -33.75
C ARG A 398 1.56 -3.59 -32.42
N LYS A 399 0.96 -4.75 -32.19
CA LYS A 399 1.19 -5.56 -30.99
C LYS A 399 2.65 -6.03 -30.82
N LYS A 400 3.33 -6.37 -31.93
CA LYS A 400 4.77 -6.75 -31.88
C LYS A 400 5.66 -5.54 -31.59
N GLU A 401 5.36 -4.38 -32.13
CA GLU A 401 6.11 -3.14 -31.90
C GLU A 401 5.83 -2.59 -30.51
N GLU A 402 4.59 -2.62 -30.03
CA GLU A 402 4.21 -2.27 -28.65
C GLU A 402 4.89 -3.20 -27.62
N PHE A 403 5.02 -4.50 -27.92
CA PHE A 403 5.73 -5.44 -27.05
C PHE A 403 7.24 -5.17 -27.02
N ARG A 404 7.84 -4.80 -28.15
CA ARG A 404 9.27 -4.38 -28.25
C ARG A 404 9.50 -3.05 -27.55
N GLN A 405 8.64 -2.06 -27.74
CA GLN A 405 8.71 -0.75 -27.07
C GLN A 405 8.47 -0.88 -25.57
N LYS A 406 7.55 -1.76 -25.14
CA LYS A 406 7.30 -2.07 -23.74
C LYS A 406 8.52 -2.70 -23.07
N ARG A 407 9.17 -3.69 -23.70
CA ARG A 407 10.43 -4.28 -23.21
C ARG A 407 11.56 -3.25 -23.14
N ARG A 408 11.68 -2.37 -24.13
CA ARG A 408 12.71 -1.31 -24.15
C ARG A 408 12.45 -0.27 -23.06
N LYS A 409 11.18 0.17 -22.86
CA LYS A 409 10.78 1.05 -21.75
C LYS A 409 10.94 0.38 -20.38
N GLU A 410 10.77 -0.94 -20.28
CA GLU A 410 11.00 -1.66 -19.03
C GLU A 410 12.49 -1.78 -18.67
N SER A 411 13.38 -1.89 -19.68
CA SER A 411 14.84 -1.87 -19.46
C SER A 411 15.38 -0.47 -19.12
N GLU A 412 14.62 0.58 -19.41
CA GLU A 412 14.96 1.98 -19.11
C GLU A 412 14.40 2.46 -17.76
N LYS A 413 13.57 1.66 -17.10
CA LYS A 413 13.01 2.02 -15.78
C LYS A 413 14.08 2.00 -14.69
N ALA A 414 13.93 2.88 -13.71
CA ALA A 414 14.86 3.02 -12.59
C ALA A 414 15.01 1.70 -11.82
N LEU A 415 14.01 1.29 -11.08
CA LEU A 415 13.94 0.03 -10.37
C LEU A 415 12.58 -0.62 -10.66
N PRO A 416 12.54 -1.86 -11.20
CA PRO A 416 11.27 -2.54 -11.41
C PRO A 416 10.63 -2.91 -10.07
N LEU A 417 9.31 -2.77 -9.97
CA LEU A 417 8.57 -3.19 -8.79
C LEU A 417 8.46 -4.72 -8.72
N TYR A 418 8.40 -5.25 -7.51
CA TYR A 418 7.98 -6.63 -7.30
C TYR A 418 6.52 -6.81 -7.72
N PRO A 419 6.13 -7.97 -8.29
CA PRO A 419 4.73 -8.26 -8.55
C PRO A 419 3.95 -8.38 -7.24
N PRO A 420 2.62 -8.19 -7.27
CA PRO A 420 1.78 -8.44 -6.11
C PRO A 420 2.00 -9.84 -5.53
N PHE A 421 1.95 -9.92 -4.20
CA PHE A 421 2.13 -11.15 -3.41
C PHE A 421 3.46 -11.90 -3.61
N SER A 422 4.49 -11.21 -4.10
CA SER A 422 5.86 -11.75 -4.15
C SER A 422 6.47 -12.02 -2.78
N HIS A 423 5.94 -11.38 -1.74
CA HIS A 423 6.31 -11.59 -0.34
C HIS A 423 5.04 -11.81 0.47
N ILE A 424 5.04 -12.85 1.27
CA ILE A 424 3.96 -13.20 2.21
C ILE A 424 4.52 -13.11 3.61
N TYR A 425 3.95 -12.21 4.39
CA TYR A 425 4.30 -12.03 5.79
C TYR A 425 3.36 -12.85 6.66
N VAL A 426 3.89 -13.61 7.59
CA VAL A 426 3.11 -14.51 8.44
C VAL A 426 3.47 -14.26 9.90
N GLU A 427 2.47 -14.02 10.74
CA GLU A 427 2.71 -13.95 12.19
C GLU A 427 3.26 -15.29 12.69
N LYS A 428 4.31 -15.21 13.53
CA LYS A 428 5.08 -16.40 13.98
C LYS A 428 4.19 -17.49 14.59
N GLU A 429 3.13 -17.09 15.27
CA GLU A 429 2.17 -18.01 15.90
C GLU A 429 1.37 -18.85 14.89
N LEU A 430 1.24 -18.37 13.67
CA LEU A 430 0.49 -19.05 12.60
C LEU A 430 1.38 -19.93 11.72
N LEU A 431 2.71 -19.84 11.87
CA LEU A 431 3.65 -20.66 11.10
C LEU A 431 3.40 -22.15 11.37
N GLY A 432 3.31 -22.92 10.31
CA GLY A 432 3.03 -24.37 10.42
C GLY A 432 1.55 -24.74 10.40
N GLY A 433 0.62 -23.77 10.58
CA GLY A 433 -0.81 -24.03 10.48
C GLY A 433 -1.23 -24.51 9.08
N GLU A 434 -2.16 -25.45 9.00
CA GLU A 434 -2.64 -26.04 7.73
C GLU A 434 -3.16 -24.97 6.76
N GLU A 435 -3.87 -23.98 7.27
CA GLU A 435 -4.44 -22.88 6.50
C GLU A 435 -3.35 -22.02 5.85
N VAL A 436 -2.30 -21.67 6.62
CA VAL A 436 -1.14 -20.95 6.11
C VAL A 436 -0.46 -21.77 5.02
N GLN A 437 -0.25 -23.07 5.23
CA GLN A 437 0.35 -23.96 4.24
C GLN A 437 -0.47 -24.04 2.97
N ALA A 438 -1.80 -24.13 3.08
CA ALA A 438 -2.71 -24.13 1.94
C ALA A 438 -2.65 -22.84 1.13
N ILE A 439 -2.51 -21.69 1.79
CA ILE A 439 -2.34 -20.40 1.13
C ILE A 439 -0.96 -20.33 0.45
N LEU A 440 0.12 -20.69 1.14
CA LEU A 440 1.49 -20.64 0.60
C LEU A 440 1.68 -21.53 -0.65
N LYS A 441 1.03 -22.70 -0.71
CA LYS A 441 1.04 -23.58 -1.89
C LYS A 441 0.50 -22.89 -3.15
N LYS A 442 -0.35 -21.87 -3.02
CA LYS A 442 -0.87 -21.08 -4.16
C LYS A 442 0.15 -20.06 -4.69
N PHE A 443 1.18 -19.77 -3.91
CA PHE A 443 2.22 -18.79 -4.24
C PHE A 443 3.63 -19.40 -4.12
N PRO A 444 3.98 -20.42 -4.92
CA PRO A 444 5.24 -21.17 -4.75
C PRO A 444 6.51 -20.33 -4.98
N LYS A 445 6.37 -19.15 -5.62
CA LYS A 445 7.48 -18.22 -5.85
C LYS A 445 7.53 -17.07 -4.85
N ALA A 446 6.57 -17.00 -3.93
CA ALA A 446 6.57 -15.96 -2.92
C ALA A 446 7.59 -16.24 -1.83
N LYS A 447 8.25 -15.18 -1.36
CA LYS A 447 9.13 -15.27 -0.21
C LYS A 447 8.29 -15.17 1.07
N LEU A 448 8.42 -16.17 1.94
CA LEU A 448 7.84 -16.14 3.28
C LEU A 448 8.73 -15.30 4.22
N ILE A 449 8.11 -14.37 4.95
CA ILE A 449 8.77 -13.54 5.95
C ILE A 449 8.00 -13.64 7.27
N PRO A 450 8.58 -14.28 8.30
CA PRO A 450 8.01 -14.32 9.62
C PRO A 450 7.98 -12.93 10.27
N ILE A 451 6.83 -12.56 10.86
CA ILE A 451 6.66 -11.29 11.58
C ILE A 451 6.12 -11.53 12.98
N ARG A 452 6.31 -10.55 13.86
CA ARG A 452 5.75 -10.61 15.21
C ARG A 452 4.27 -10.27 15.23
N HIS A 453 3.90 -9.15 14.57
CA HIS A 453 2.52 -8.68 14.52
C HIS A 453 2.26 -7.93 13.21
N TYR A 454 1.07 -8.11 12.60
CA TYR A 454 0.73 -7.47 11.32
C TYR A 454 0.81 -5.94 11.34
N LYS A 455 0.56 -5.30 12.50
CA LYS A 455 0.65 -3.83 12.67
C LYS A 455 2.06 -3.30 12.45
N ASP A 456 3.10 -4.12 12.65
CA ASP A 456 4.51 -3.73 12.43
C ASP A 456 4.78 -3.38 10.97
N LEU A 457 3.96 -3.90 10.06
CA LEU A 457 3.99 -3.63 8.63
C LEU A 457 2.86 -2.70 8.18
N PHE A 458 1.65 -2.97 8.65
CA PHE A 458 0.45 -2.33 8.15
C PHE A 458 0.29 -0.90 8.66
N ASN A 459 0.61 -0.63 9.93
CA ASN A 459 0.39 0.67 10.58
C ASN A 459 1.62 1.59 10.57
N ARG A 460 2.64 1.28 9.76
CA ARG A 460 3.84 2.15 9.67
C ARG A 460 3.48 3.54 9.17
N ARG A 461 4.18 4.54 9.70
CA ARG A 461 4.06 5.92 9.22
C ARG A 461 4.83 6.10 7.90
N LYS A 462 4.46 7.11 7.11
CA LYS A 462 5.15 7.52 5.88
C LYS A 462 5.25 6.42 4.81
N GLN A 463 4.26 5.56 4.71
CA GLN A 463 4.14 4.58 3.63
C GLN A 463 3.68 5.26 2.34
N ASN A 464 4.11 4.74 1.21
CA ASN A 464 3.63 5.14 -0.11
C ASN A 464 2.59 4.13 -0.61
N ARG A 465 1.31 4.43 -0.33
CA ARG A 465 0.20 3.55 -0.67
C ARG A 465 0.12 3.29 -2.18
N ALA A 466 0.32 4.32 -3.02
CA ALA A 466 0.22 4.19 -4.47
C ALA A 466 1.28 3.23 -5.06
N LEU A 467 2.48 3.22 -4.50
CA LEU A 467 3.51 2.24 -4.89
C LEU A 467 3.21 0.85 -4.33
N GLN A 468 2.74 0.78 -3.08
CA GLN A 468 2.30 -0.50 -2.49
C GLN A 468 1.16 -1.14 -3.28
N GLU A 469 0.23 -0.37 -3.81
CA GLU A 469 -0.87 -0.84 -4.67
C GLU A 469 -0.35 -1.66 -5.85
N LYS A 470 0.73 -1.21 -6.47
CA LYS A 470 1.39 -1.88 -7.61
C LYS A 470 2.24 -3.08 -7.21
N SER A 471 2.60 -3.20 -5.93
CA SER A 471 3.47 -4.26 -5.38
C SER A 471 2.95 -4.76 -4.03
N ARG A 472 1.65 -5.03 -3.95
CA ARG A 472 0.96 -5.46 -2.72
C ARG A 472 1.61 -6.68 -2.09
N LYS A 473 1.65 -6.69 -0.77
CA LYS A 473 2.06 -7.84 0.03
C LYS A 473 0.83 -8.47 0.67
N LEU A 474 0.93 -9.78 0.92
CA LEU A 474 -0.06 -10.53 1.68
C LEU A 474 0.45 -10.70 3.11
N ILE A 475 -0.39 -10.44 4.08
CA ILE A 475 -0.08 -10.59 5.50
C ILE A 475 -1.10 -11.56 6.09
N LEU A 476 -0.64 -12.67 6.65
CA LEU A 476 -1.46 -13.64 7.34
C LEU A 476 -1.31 -13.41 8.85
N ALA A 477 -2.43 -13.17 9.53
CA ALA A 477 -2.44 -12.67 10.88
C ALA A 477 -3.59 -13.24 11.71
N ARG A 478 -3.52 -13.02 13.01
CA ARG A 478 -4.59 -13.23 13.98
C ARG A 478 -5.22 -11.89 14.38
N LYS A 479 -6.54 -11.80 14.39
CA LYS A 479 -7.26 -10.62 14.88
C LYS A 479 -7.45 -10.73 16.38
N GLU A 480 -6.75 -9.87 17.10
CA GLU A 480 -6.92 -9.73 18.54
C GLU A 480 -7.94 -8.65 18.90
N GLY A 481 -8.50 -8.73 20.10
CA GLY A 481 -9.44 -7.76 20.64
C GLY A 481 -10.80 -7.79 19.93
N GLN A 482 -11.37 -6.61 19.66
CA GLN A 482 -12.68 -6.49 19.05
C GLN A 482 -12.66 -6.94 17.58
N ARG A 483 -13.59 -7.81 17.19
CA ARG A 483 -13.73 -8.38 15.84
C ARG A 483 -15.04 -7.99 15.16
N ILE A 484 -16.09 -7.75 15.96
CA ILE A 484 -17.42 -7.34 15.50
C ILE A 484 -17.69 -5.91 15.95
N TYR A 485 -18.11 -5.05 15.02
CA TYR A 485 -18.31 -3.62 15.22
C TYR A 485 -19.72 -3.21 14.81
N PRO A 486 -20.33 -2.19 15.45
CA PRO A 486 -21.59 -1.62 14.97
C PRO A 486 -21.39 -0.99 13.58
N GLY A 487 -22.41 -1.04 12.74
CA GLY A 487 -22.39 -0.40 11.42
C GLY A 487 -22.14 1.11 11.53
N ALA A 488 -21.39 1.67 10.56
CA ALA A 488 -21.15 3.11 10.54
C ALA A 488 -22.43 3.89 10.21
N PRO A 489 -22.64 5.10 10.78
CA PRO A 489 -23.85 5.91 10.56
C PRO A 489 -24.15 6.22 9.09
N VAL A 490 -23.10 6.32 8.25
CA VAL A 490 -23.24 6.59 6.81
C VAL A 490 -23.47 5.33 5.96
N CYS A 491 -23.55 4.16 6.58
CA CYS A 491 -23.83 2.90 5.90
C CYS A 491 -25.31 2.59 5.91
N GLN A 492 -25.84 2.10 4.79
CA GLN A 492 -27.23 1.64 4.73
C GLN A 492 -27.41 0.44 5.67
N SER A 493 -28.31 0.57 6.65
CA SER A 493 -28.62 -0.46 7.66
C SER A 493 -29.79 -1.36 7.25
N PHE A 494 -30.55 -0.99 6.22
CA PHE A 494 -31.75 -1.69 5.75
C PHE A 494 -32.82 -1.83 6.86
N SER A 495 -32.94 -0.82 7.73
CA SER A 495 -33.81 -0.81 8.90
C SER A 495 -33.55 -1.93 9.91
N GLU A 496 -32.38 -2.57 9.85
CA GLU A 496 -31.95 -3.59 10.79
C GLU A 496 -31.47 -2.97 12.10
N SER A 497 -32.17 -3.24 13.20
CA SER A 497 -31.84 -2.69 14.53
C SER A 497 -30.53 -3.23 15.12
N SER A 498 -30.07 -4.38 14.64
CA SER A 498 -28.86 -5.10 15.11
C SER A 498 -27.84 -5.27 13.99
N PHE A 499 -27.59 -4.21 13.20
CA PHE A 499 -26.62 -4.21 12.12
C PHE A 499 -25.18 -4.08 12.64
N TYR A 500 -24.39 -5.10 12.41
CA TYR A 500 -22.97 -5.17 12.75
C TYR A 500 -22.13 -5.60 11.55
N TYR A 501 -20.82 -5.35 11.60
CA TYR A 501 -19.89 -5.89 10.64
C TYR A 501 -18.70 -6.58 11.30
N ALA A 502 -18.14 -7.58 10.62
CA ALA A 502 -16.92 -8.27 11.03
C ALA A 502 -15.75 -7.79 10.16
N SER A 503 -14.63 -7.44 10.80
CA SER A 503 -13.39 -7.09 10.09
C SER A 503 -12.55 -8.36 9.92
N LEU A 504 -12.86 -9.16 8.89
CA LEU A 504 -12.19 -10.43 8.58
C LEU A 504 -10.92 -10.25 7.75
N LEU A 505 -10.84 -9.13 7.04
CA LEU A 505 -9.74 -8.79 6.18
C LEU A 505 -9.58 -7.26 6.14
N MET A 506 -8.36 -6.77 6.03
CA MET A 506 -8.10 -5.34 5.84
C MET A 506 -7.66 -5.07 4.41
N ASN A 507 -8.23 -4.06 3.80
CA ASN A 507 -8.19 -3.69 2.38
C ASN A 507 -8.97 -4.65 1.47
N CYS A 508 -9.14 -4.24 0.22
CA CYS A 508 -9.88 -4.96 -0.80
C CYS A 508 -8.94 -5.38 -1.94
N PRO A 509 -9.14 -6.54 -2.57
CA PRO A 509 -8.36 -6.93 -3.75
C PRO A 509 -8.56 -5.97 -4.94
N PHE A 510 -9.70 -5.30 -5.00
CA PHE A 510 -10.05 -4.33 -6.02
C PHE A 510 -9.47 -2.94 -5.78
N HIS A 511 -9.45 -2.10 -6.84
CA HIS A 511 -8.85 -0.76 -6.85
C HIS A 511 -9.84 0.31 -7.27
N CYS A 512 -11.07 0.29 -6.73
CA CYS A 512 -12.05 1.32 -7.05
C CYS A 512 -11.53 2.70 -6.61
N GLU A 513 -11.48 3.68 -7.53
CA GLU A 513 -10.91 5.01 -7.28
C GLU A 513 -11.60 5.78 -6.15
N TYR A 514 -12.89 5.53 -5.94
CA TYR A 514 -13.71 6.17 -4.92
C TYR A 514 -13.78 5.40 -3.59
N CYS A 515 -13.04 4.27 -3.45
CA CYS A 515 -13.16 3.40 -2.29
C CYS A 515 -12.60 4.05 -1.02
N TYR A 516 -13.43 4.25 -0.01
CA TYR A 516 -13.05 4.85 1.27
C TYR A 516 -11.93 4.11 2.01
N LEU A 517 -11.72 2.82 1.73
CA LEU A 517 -10.63 2.04 2.32
C LEU A 517 -9.25 2.61 1.97
N GLN A 518 -9.13 3.32 0.85
CA GLN A 518 -7.90 4.01 0.47
C GLN A 518 -7.56 5.19 1.41
N GLY A 519 -8.57 5.78 2.04
CA GLY A 519 -8.39 6.82 3.06
C GLY A 519 -8.38 6.29 4.50
N MET A 520 -9.01 5.14 4.72
CA MET A 520 -9.10 4.50 6.03
C MET A 520 -7.80 3.84 6.45
N TYR A 521 -7.14 3.13 5.53
CA TYR A 521 -5.93 2.35 5.83
C TYR A 521 -4.65 3.04 5.35
N PRO A 522 -3.60 3.07 6.18
CA PRO A 522 -2.33 3.69 5.82
C PRO A 522 -1.49 2.86 4.84
N SER A 523 -1.82 1.58 4.67
CA SER A 523 -1.15 0.61 3.80
C SER A 523 -2.10 0.08 2.73
N ALA A 524 -1.57 -0.30 1.56
CA ALA A 524 -2.31 -1.00 0.51
C ALA A 524 -2.21 -2.53 0.62
N ASN A 525 -1.39 -3.06 1.52
CA ASN A 525 -1.23 -4.50 1.71
C ASN A 525 -2.54 -5.15 2.18
N LEU A 526 -2.75 -6.41 1.81
CA LEU A 526 -3.89 -7.19 2.31
C LEU A 526 -3.51 -7.89 3.61
N VAL A 527 -4.39 -7.80 4.62
CA VAL A 527 -4.22 -8.56 5.87
C VAL A 527 -5.38 -9.54 6.00
N LEU A 528 -5.09 -10.83 5.97
CA LEU A 528 -6.07 -11.90 6.17
C LEU A 528 -6.01 -12.38 7.62
N PHE A 529 -7.14 -12.34 8.31
CA PHE A 529 -7.26 -12.89 9.66
C PHE A 529 -7.78 -14.32 9.58
N LEU A 530 -7.00 -15.27 10.12
CA LEU A 530 -7.25 -16.70 9.97
C LEU A 530 -7.98 -17.34 11.18
N ASN A 531 -8.10 -16.65 12.31
CA ASN A 531 -8.69 -17.14 13.54
C ASN A 531 -10.24 -17.07 13.57
N LEU A 532 -10.92 -17.72 12.63
CA LEU A 532 -12.38 -17.63 12.47
C LEU A 532 -13.18 -18.15 13.67
N GLU A 533 -12.67 -19.12 14.40
CA GLU A 533 -13.34 -19.66 15.59
C GLU A 533 -13.58 -18.60 16.67
N ASP A 534 -12.67 -17.63 16.78
CA ASP A 534 -12.86 -16.51 17.69
C ASP A 534 -14.03 -15.61 17.25
N TYR A 535 -14.25 -15.44 15.93
CA TYR A 535 -15.40 -14.70 15.40
C TYR A 535 -16.71 -15.45 15.63
N PHE A 536 -16.73 -16.76 15.43
CA PHE A 536 -17.90 -17.60 15.70
C PHE A 536 -18.29 -17.57 17.17
N SER A 537 -17.30 -17.61 18.06
CA SER A 537 -17.52 -17.46 19.51
C SER A 537 -18.11 -16.09 19.86
N ASP A 538 -17.62 -15.00 19.23
CA ASP A 538 -18.21 -13.67 19.41
C ASP A 538 -19.64 -13.61 18.88
N CYS A 539 -19.93 -14.17 17.71
CA CYS A 539 -21.29 -14.23 17.17
C CYS A 539 -22.26 -14.94 18.11
N ARG A 540 -21.88 -16.12 18.64
CA ARG A 540 -22.69 -16.85 19.64
C ARG A 540 -22.98 -16.00 20.88
N ARG A 541 -21.99 -15.28 21.38
CA ARG A 541 -22.17 -14.35 22.51
C ARG A 541 -23.17 -13.26 22.17
N PHE A 542 -23.05 -12.60 21.01
CA PHE A 542 -23.99 -11.56 20.56
C PHE A 542 -25.42 -12.06 20.43
N ILE A 543 -25.60 -13.23 19.83
CA ILE A 543 -26.92 -13.88 19.68
C ILE A 543 -27.52 -14.19 21.04
N LYS A 544 -26.73 -14.71 21.97
CA LYS A 544 -27.19 -15.00 23.34
C LYS A 544 -27.62 -13.73 24.08
N GLU A 545 -26.90 -12.62 23.89
CA GLU A 545 -27.18 -11.36 24.58
C GLU A 545 -28.34 -10.58 23.96
N LYS A 546 -28.51 -10.63 22.63
CA LYS A 546 -29.43 -9.76 21.87
C LYS A 546 -30.56 -10.51 21.15
N GLY A 547 -30.56 -11.83 21.17
CA GLY A 547 -31.55 -12.68 20.50
C GLY A 547 -31.24 -12.94 19.03
N SER A 548 -30.68 -11.96 18.30
CA SER A 548 -30.31 -12.10 16.88
C SER A 548 -29.12 -11.21 16.52
N LEU A 549 -28.47 -11.55 15.41
CA LEU A 549 -27.35 -10.80 14.86
C LEU A 549 -27.47 -10.71 13.33
N TYR A 550 -27.52 -9.47 12.80
CA TYR A 550 -27.31 -9.21 11.38
C TYR A 550 -25.86 -8.78 11.18
N LEU A 551 -25.08 -9.60 10.46
CA LEU A 551 -23.63 -9.44 10.33
C LEU A 551 -23.20 -9.26 8.87
N CYS A 552 -22.71 -8.09 8.51
CA CYS A 552 -21.99 -7.89 7.24
C CYS A 552 -20.55 -8.39 7.39
N ILE A 553 -20.20 -9.46 6.67
CA ILE A 553 -18.86 -10.05 6.75
C ILE A 553 -17.87 -9.48 5.72
N SER A 554 -18.32 -8.73 4.73
CA SER A 554 -17.51 -8.16 3.66
C SER A 554 -17.54 -6.62 3.64
N TYR A 555 -17.58 -5.99 4.83
CA TYR A 555 -17.65 -4.53 4.97
C TYR A 555 -16.34 -3.84 4.55
N ASP A 556 -15.19 -4.39 4.96
CA ASP A 556 -13.85 -3.83 4.76
C ASP A 556 -13.14 -4.39 3.52
N THR A 557 -13.85 -5.19 2.69
CA THR A 557 -13.25 -5.95 1.60
C THR A 557 -14.31 -6.54 0.67
N ASP A 558 -13.87 -7.27 -0.35
CA ASP A 558 -14.72 -8.17 -1.14
C ASP A 558 -14.27 -9.62 -0.89
N LEU A 559 -14.95 -10.33 0.00
CA LEU A 559 -14.58 -11.69 0.39
C LEU A 559 -14.78 -12.71 -0.73
N LEU A 560 -15.83 -12.56 -1.55
CA LEU A 560 -16.08 -13.47 -2.66
C LEU A 560 -14.96 -13.42 -3.71
N ALA A 561 -14.33 -12.27 -3.90
CA ALA A 561 -13.17 -12.16 -4.78
C ALA A 561 -11.93 -12.91 -4.26
N LEU A 562 -11.90 -13.25 -2.97
CA LEU A 562 -10.79 -13.96 -2.30
C LEU A 562 -11.18 -15.37 -1.84
N GLU A 563 -12.38 -15.84 -2.14
CA GLU A 563 -12.92 -17.11 -1.67
C GLU A 563 -12.06 -18.32 -2.08
N GLU A 564 -11.45 -18.25 -3.28
CA GLU A 564 -10.50 -19.26 -3.72
C GLU A 564 -9.15 -19.19 -2.98
N LEU A 565 -8.81 -18.04 -2.39
CA LEU A 565 -7.59 -17.89 -1.61
C LEU A 565 -7.79 -18.44 -0.18
N TYR A 566 -8.86 -17.99 0.48
CA TYR A 566 -9.26 -18.46 1.80
C TYR A 566 -10.78 -18.43 1.91
N PRO A 567 -11.46 -19.56 2.21
CA PRO A 567 -12.90 -19.74 2.05
C PRO A 567 -13.71 -19.14 3.20
N TYR A 568 -13.70 -17.82 3.33
CA TYR A 568 -14.43 -17.11 4.39
C TYR A 568 -15.92 -17.31 4.31
N VAL A 569 -16.51 -17.12 3.13
CA VAL A 569 -17.97 -17.19 2.93
C VAL A 569 -18.46 -18.63 3.12
N GLU A 570 -17.72 -19.63 2.61
CA GLU A 570 -18.00 -21.05 2.84
C GLU A 570 -18.04 -21.38 4.34
N ARG A 571 -17.04 -20.94 5.11
CA ARG A 571 -16.95 -21.21 6.55
C ARG A 571 -18.08 -20.53 7.33
N PHE A 572 -18.41 -19.29 7.00
CA PHE A 572 -19.54 -18.59 7.59
C PHE A 572 -20.90 -19.22 7.18
N ALA A 573 -21.02 -19.75 5.97
CA ALA A 573 -22.22 -20.46 5.54
C ALA A 573 -22.41 -21.78 6.31
N ARG A 574 -21.33 -22.51 6.63
CA ARG A 574 -21.40 -23.67 7.53
C ARG A 574 -21.84 -23.28 8.94
N PHE A 575 -21.25 -22.21 9.47
CA PHE A 575 -21.61 -21.68 10.78
C PHE A 575 -23.08 -21.20 10.82
N LEU A 576 -23.61 -20.70 9.72
CA LEU A 576 -25.01 -20.26 9.59
C LEU A 576 -26.00 -21.42 9.73
N GLU A 577 -25.61 -22.66 9.35
CA GLU A 577 -26.43 -23.86 9.56
C GLU A 577 -26.63 -24.18 11.06
N GLU A 578 -25.62 -23.86 11.87
CA GLU A 578 -25.64 -24.14 13.31
C GLU A 578 -26.37 -23.03 14.11
N GLU A 579 -26.44 -21.80 13.61
CA GLU A 579 -26.88 -20.62 14.35
C GLU A 579 -28.13 -19.98 13.74
N SER A 580 -29.30 -20.33 14.24
CA SER A 580 -30.58 -19.84 13.70
C SER A 580 -30.81 -18.33 13.89
N GLY A 581 -30.22 -17.72 14.93
CA GLY A 581 -30.30 -16.27 15.20
C GLY A 581 -29.36 -15.41 14.35
N LEU A 582 -28.58 -16.00 13.43
CA LEU A 582 -27.61 -15.29 12.58
C LEU A 582 -28.18 -15.05 11.18
N ARG A 583 -28.00 -13.81 10.67
CA ARG A 583 -28.17 -13.46 9.27
C ARG A 583 -26.87 -12.84 8.77
N ILE A 584 -26.44 -13.24 7.60
CA ILE A 584 -25.14 -12.83 7.02
C ILE A 584 -25.37 -12.03 5.74
N GLU A 585 -24.71 -10.88 5.64
CA GLU A 585 -24.63 -10.11 4.39
C GLU A 585 -23.22 -10.18 3.80
N VAL A 586 -23.16 -10.50 2.49
CA VAL A 586 -21.93 -10.52 1.70
C VAL A 586 -22.06 -9.50 0.57
N ARG A 587 -21.40 -8.36 0.71
CA ARG A 587 -21.34 -7.31 -0.34
C ARG A 587 -20.23 -7.62 -1.33
N THR A 588 -20.51 -7.49 -2.63
CA THR A 588 -19.54 -7.86 -3.65
C THR A 588 -19.67 -7.06 -4.95
N LYS A 589 -18.52 -6.89 -5.63
CA LYS A 589 -18.36 -6.48 -7.03
C LYS A 589 -17.70 -7.59 -7.87
N ALA A 590 -17.52 -8.76 -7.29
CA ALA A 590 -17.05 -9.94 -7.99
C ALA A 590 -18.12 -10.46 -8.96
N GLY A 591 -17.73 -11.31 -9.90
CA GLY A 591 -18.67 -11.88 -10.87
C GLY A 591 -18.09 -13.11 -11.57
N GLY A 592 -18.94 -13.79 -12.33
CA GLY A 592 -18.59 -14.98 -13.08
C GLY A 592 -19.16 -16.27 -12.46
N GLU A 593 -19.20 -17.31 -13.25
CA GLU A 593 -19.85 -18.60 -12.90
C GLU A 593 -19.09 -19.37 -11.80
N SER A 594 -17.79 -19.14 -11.64
CA SER A 594 -16.99 -19.83 -10.62
C SER A 594 -17.20 -19.30 -9.20
N LEU A 595 -17.87 -18.15 -9.06
CA LEU A 595 -17.96 -17.41 -7.79
C LEU A 595 -18.59 -18.24 -6.66
N PHE A 596 -19.63 -19.01 -6.98
CA PHE A 596 -20.37 -19.83 -6.02
C PHE A 596 -19.94 -21.30 -5.99
N ARG A 597 -18.94 -21.71 -6.76
CA ARG A 597 -18.53 -23.11 -6.91
C ARG A 597 -18.34 -23.86 -5.58
N ARG A 598 -17.81 -23.17 -4.56
CA ARG A 598 -17.60 -23.76 -3.23
C ARG A 598 -18.92 -23.91 -2.48
N LEU A 599 -19.75 -22.87 -2.47
CA LEU A 599 -21.04 -22.86 -1.77
C LEU A 599 -22.01 -23.87 -2.35
N LEU A 600 -22.03 -24.05 -3.68
CA LEU A 600 -22.90 -25.02 -4.35
C LEU A 600 -22.59 -26.47 -3.97
N LYS A 601 -21.34 -26.77 -3.63
CA LYS A 601 -20.92 -28.10 -3.18
C LYS A 601 -21.33 -28.43 -1.74
N MET A 602 -21.78 -27.43 -0.97
CA MET A 602 -22.10 -27.63 0.47
C MET A 602 -23.49 -28.17 0.71
N HIS A 603 -24.40 -28.07 -0.26
CA HIS A 603 -25.83 -28.48 -0.07
C HIS A 603 -26.47 -27.80 1.15
N LEU A 604 -26.37 -26.46 1.23
CA LEU A 604 -26.97 -25.67 2.30
C LEU A 604 -28.49 -25.87 2.36
N SER A 605 -29.05 -25.87 3.58
CA SER A 605 -30.49 -25.90 3.78
C SER A 605 -31.15 -24.64 3.20
N GLU A 606 -32.43 -24.77 2.78
CA GLU A 606 -33.19 -23.62 2.26
C GLU A 606 -33.31 -22.49 3.31
N GLU A 607 -33.33 -22.87 4.59
CA GLU A 607 -33.37 -21.89 5.68
C GLU A 607 -32.04 -21.12 5.81
N ALA A 608 -30.89 -21.79 5.67
CA ALA A 608 -29.58 -21.14 5.64
C ALA A 608 -29.42 -20.23 4.42
N LYS A 609 -29.86 -20.68 3.23
CA LYS A 609 -29.82 -19.85 2.00
C LYS A 609 -30.64 -18.57 2.14
N LYS A 610 -31.79 -18.59 2.82
CA LYS A 610 -32.61 -17.41 3.11
C LYS A 610 -31.91 -16.40 4.05
N ARG A 611 -31.06 -16.88 4.94
CA ARG A 611 -30.31 -16.05 5.90
C ARG A 611 -28.95 -15.59 5.40
N LEU A 612 -28.48 -16.11 4.24
CA LEU A 612 -27.27 -15.70 3.57
C LEU A 612 -27.61 -14.75 2.41
N ILE A 613 -27.39 -13.46 2.62
CA ILE A 613 -27.78 -12.39 1.71
C ILE A 613 -26.57 -11.96 0.88
N PHE A 614 -26.64 -12.14 -0.45
CA PHE A 614 -25.64 -11.62 -1.36
C PHE A 614 -26.06 -10.25 -1.90
N ALA A 615 -25.30 -9.22 -1.55
CA ALA A 615 -25.52 -7.83 -1.93
C ALA A 615 -24.58 -7.42 -3.07
N PHE A 616 -25.08 -7.46 -4.30
CA PHE A 616 -24.30 -7.09 -5.49
C PHE A 616 -24.38 -5.59 -5.75
N THR A 617 -23.21 -4.92 -5.73
CA THR A 617 -23.13 -3.54 -6.20
C THR A 617 -23.13 -3.48 -7.72
N LEU A 618 -24.04 -2.69 -8.29
CA LEU A 618 -24.18 -2.48 -9.73
C LEU A 618 -23.88 -1.02 -10.08
N SER A 619 -23.03 -0.82 -11.05
CA SER A 619 -22.68 0.48 -11.65
C SER A 619 -22.79 0.40 -13.16
N PRO A 620 -23.07 1.51 -13.88
CA PRO A 620 -22.99 1.56 -15.32
C PRO A 620 -21.64 1.06 -15.86
N GLU A 621 -21.64 0.31 -16.97
CA GLU A 621 -20.41 -0.30 -17.52
C GLU A 621 -19.30 0.73 -17.78
N LYS A 622 -19.65 1.94 -18.17
CA LYS A 622 -18.72 3.06 -18.34
C LYS A 622 -18.01 3.39 -17.03
N ILE A 623 -18.77 3.53 -15.94
CA ILE A 623 -18.23 3.79 -14.59
C ILE A 623 -17.38 2.61 -14.10
N VAL A 624 -17.81 1.37 -14.35
CA VAL A 624 -17.03 0.18 -14.02
C VAL A 624 -15.66 0.22 -14.70
N SER A 625 -15.62 0.53 -15.99
CA SER A 625 -14.37 0.59 -16.75
C SER A 625 -13.44 1.72 -16.33
N GLU A 626 -13.99 2.87 -15.94
CA GLU A 626 -13.23 4.07 -15.57
C GLU A 626 -12.77 4.09 -14.10
N ALA A 627 -13.58 3.56 -13.18
CA ALA A 627 -13.38 3.77 -11.74
C ALA A 627 -13.30 2.50 -10.89
N GLU A 628 -13.78 1.34 -11.38
CA GLU A 628 -13.85 0.10 -10.58
C GLU A 628 -12.80 -0.92 -11.04
N HIS A 629 -11.53 -0.53 -10.97
CA HIS A 629 -10.42 -1.34 -11.49
C HIS A 629 -10.28 -2.69 -10.79
N GLY A 630 -10.18 -3.74 -11.61
CA GLY A 630 -10.02 -5.13 -11.14
C GLY A 630 -11.32 -5.83 -10.77
N THR A 631 -12.46 -5.13 -10.75
CA THR A 631 -13.77 -5.73 -10.49
C THR A 631 -14.31 -6.45 -11.73
N ALA A 632 -15.37 -7.25 -11.56
CA ALA A 632 -16.09 -7.81 -12.68
C ALA A 632 -16.90 -6.72 -13.41
N GLY A 633 -16.95 -6.75 -14.75
CA GLY A 633 -17.87 -5.96 -15.55
C GLY A 633 -19.33 -6.31 -15.28
N LEU A 634 -20.26 -5.45 -15.71
CA LEU A 634 -21.70 -5.62 -15.46
C LEU A 634 -22.22 -7.00 -15.89
N LYS A 635 -21.85 -7.49 -17.07
CA LYS A 635 -22.22 -8.84 -17.53
C LYS A 635 -21.78 -9.95 -16.59
N GLY A 636 -20.58 -9.85 -16.03
CA GLY A 636 -20.05 -10.84 -15.08
C GLY A 636 -20.85 -10.85 -13.78
N ARG A 637 -21.22 -9.67 -13.27
CA ARG A 637 -22.04 -9.53 -12.05
C ARG A 637 -23.45 -10.05 -12.30
N LEU A 638 -24.10 -9.73 -13.43
CA LEU A 638 -25.43 -10.22 -13.76
C LEU A 638 -25.48 -11.75 -13.89
N ARG A 639 -24.45 -12.39 -14.47
CA ARG A 639 -24.36 -13.86 -14.50
C ARG A 639 -24.28 -14.45 -13.10
N ALA A 640 -23.46 -13.85 -12.21
CA ALA A 640 -23.35 -14.30 -10.82
C ALA A 640 -24.68 -14.16 -10.07
N ILE A 641 -25.41 -13.05 -10.27
CA ILE A 641 -26.74 -12.79 -9.71
C ILE A 641 -27.73 -13.88 -10.16
N LYS A 642 -27.80 -14.16 -11.47
CA LYS A 642 -28.70 -15.18 -12.03
C LYS A 642 -28.43 -16.55 -11.41
N MET A 643 -27.16 -16.96 -11.37
CA MET A 643 -26.77 -18.23 -10.77
C MET A 643 -27.15 -18.31 -9.29
N ALA A 644 -26.87 -17.26 -8.51
CA ALA A 644 -27.25 -17.23 -7.10
C ALA A 644 -28.76 -17.29 -6.90
N MET A 645 -29.54 -16.67 -7.82
CA MET A 645 -31.01 -16.68 -7.81
C MET A 645 -31.57 -18.06 -8.16
N GLU A 646 -31.00 -18.73 -9.16
CA GLU A 646 -31.38 -20.09 -9.57
C GLU A 646 -31.11 -21.11 -8.45
N GLU A 647 -30.07 -20.89 -7.66
CA GLU A 647 -29.70 -21.71 -6.52
C GLU A 647 -30.45 -21.37 -5.22
N GLY A 648 -31.37 -20.42 -5.26
CA GLY A 648 -32.25 -20.08 -4.13
C GLY A 648 -31.62 -19.19 -3.06
N PHE A 649 -30.49 -18.55 -3.33
CA PHE A 649 -29.90 -17.59 -2.40
C PHE A 649 -30.70 -16.28 -2.33
N THR A 650 -30.67 -15.63 -1.17
CA THR A 650 -31.27 -14.31 -0.97
C THR A 650 -30.40 -13.22 -1.61
N LEU A 651 -30.99 -12.39 -2.45
CA LEU A 651 -30.28 -11.41 -3.27
C LEU A 651 -30.74 -9.99 -3.02
N ARG A 652 -29.77 -9.10 -2.88
CA ARG A 652 -29.92 -7.64 -2.79
C ARG A 652 -29.15 -6.98 -3.94
N LEU A 653 -29.73 -5.97 -4.57
CA LEU A 653 -29.00 -5.11 -5.50
C LEU A 653 -28.68 -3.79 -4.85
N CYS A 654 -27.44 -3.35 -4.96
CA CYS A 654 -26.96 -2.09 -4.40
C CYS A 654 -26.56 -1.13 -5.53
N PHE A 655 -27.35 -0.08 -5.74
CA PHE A 655 -26.98 1.09 -6.52
C PHE A 655 -26.39 2.15 -5.56
N ASP A 656 -25.43 1.73 -4.75
CA ASP A 656 -24.76 2.49 -3.71
C ASP A 656 -23.27 2.16 -3.70
N PRO A 657 -22.37 3.12 -4.04
CA PRO A 657 -22.72 4.50 -4.38
C PRO A 657 -23.04 4.72 -5.86
N MET A 658 -24.04 5.56 -6.13
CA MET A 658 -24.15 6.19 -7.45
C MET A 658 -23.03 7.20 -7.63
N LEU A 659 -22.37 7.14 -8.78
CA LEU A 659 -21.30 8.06 -9.15
C LEU A 659 -21.76 9.03 -10.21
N TYR A 660 -21.45 10.31 -10.03
CA TYR A 660 -21.73 11.32 -11.05
C TYR A 660 -20.84 11.11 -12.29
N HIS A 661 -21.44 11.27 -13.42
CA HIS A 661 -20.84 11.35 -14.75
C HIS A 661 -21.65 12.37 -15.55
N ALA A 662 -21.06 13.06 -16.51
CA ALA A 662 -21.79 14.05 -17.29
C ALA A 662 -23.08 13.50 -17.96
N ASP A 663 -23.05 12.24 -18.38
CA ASP A 663 -24.18 11.52 -18.99
C ASP A 663 -24.87 10.55 -18.02
N TRP A 664 -24.83 10.81 -16.74
CA TRP A 664 -25.29 9.88 -15.71
C TRP A 664 -26.76 9.44 -15.91
N GLU A 665 -27.66 10.31 -16.36
CA GLU A 665 -29.07 9.95 -16.62
C GLU A 665 -29.17 8.84 -17.68
N LYS A 666 -28.44 8.98 -18.79
CA LYS A 666 -28.37 7.98 -19.88
C LYS A 666 -27.74 6.68 -19.36
N LEU A 667 -26.60 6.77 -18.70
CA LEU A 667 -25.86 5.60 -18.21
C LEU A 667 -26.66 4.77 -17.20
N TYR A 668 -27.33 5.42 -16.25
CA TYR A 668 -28.17 4.70 -15.29
C TYR A 668 -29.48 4.20 -15.90
N THR A 669 -30.01 4.86 -16.96
CA THR A 669 -31.13 4.32 -17.74
C THR A 669 -30.71 3.01 -18.42
N GLU A 670 -29.60 2.99 -19.14
CA GLU A 670 -29.07 1.79 -19.83
C GLU A 670 -28.76 0.65 -18.82
N LEU A 671 -28.23 0.99 -17.64
CA LEU A 671 -28.01 0.03 -16.56
C LEU A 671 -29.35 -0.60 -16.13
N LEU A 672 -30.36 0.22 -15.80
CA LEU A 672 -31.66 -0.28 -15.32
C LEU A 672 -32.40 -1.08 -16.36
N GLU A 673 -32.41 -0.64 -17.63
CA GLU A 673 -33.01 -1.41 -18.73
C GLU A 673 -32.37 -2.79 -18.88
N THR A 674 -31.04 -2.86 -18.71
CA THR A 674 -30.31 -4.13 -18.75
C THR A 674 -30.67 -5.01 -17.54
N VAL A 675 -30.74 -4.44 -16.34
CA VAL A 675 -31.12 -5.15 -15.11
C VAL A 675 -32.55 -5.65 -15.22
N PHE A 676 -33.51 -4.82 -15.61
CA PHE A 676 -34.92 -5.17 -15.75
C PHE A 676 -35.18 -6.26 -16.80
N ARG A 677 -34.39 -6.27 -17.87
CA ARG A 677 -34.45 -7.32 -18.90
C ARG A 677 -33.88 -8.65 -18.41
N GLU A 678 -32.83 -8.63 -17.59
CA GLU A 678 -32.08 -9.81 -17.25
C GLU A 678 -32.44 -10.42 -15.89
N ILE A 679 -32.94 -9.62 -14.95
CA ILE A 679 -33.22 -10.03 -13.58
C ILE A 679 -34.71 -9.90 -13.28
N PRO A 680 -35.38 -10.99 -12.86
CA PRO A 680 -36.76 -10.95 -12.37
C PRO A 680 -36.81 -10.20 -11.03
N MET A 681 -37.16 -8.92 -11.08
CA MET A 681 -37.08 -7.97 -9.97
C MET A 681 -37.93 -8.38 -8.77
N GLU A 682 -39.06 -9.05 -9.00
CA GLU A 682 -39.98 -9.54 -7.98
C GLU A 682 -39.33 -10.59 -7.05
N LYS A 683 -38.31 -11.32 -7.54
CA LYS A 683 -37.56 -12.33 -6.77
C LYS A 683 -36.48 -11.72 -5.87
N LEU A 684 -36.17 -10.43 -6.03
CA LEU A 684 -35.20 -9.77 -5.17
C LEU A 684 -35.76 -9.60 -3.75
N TYR A 685 -34.85 -9.71 -2.79
CA TYR A 685 -35.15 -9.43 -1.40
C TYR A 685 -35.44 -7.94 -1.22
N ASP A 686 -34.49 -7.09 -1.62
CA ASP A 686 -34.58 -5.64 -1.62
C ASP A 686 -33.53 -4.99 -2.55
N VAL A 687 -33.56 -3.65 -2.59
CA VAL A 687 -32.64 -2.82 -3.37
C VAL A 687 -32.22 -1.61 -2.54
N SER A 688 -30.94 -1.21 -2.58
CA SER A 688 -30.48 0.04 -2.01
C SER A 688 -30.10 1.08 -3.07
N VAL A 689 -30.41 2.33 -2.78
CA VAL A 689 -30.06 3.51 -3.59
C VAL A 689 -29.34 4.52 -2.68
N GLY A 690 -28.20 4.98 -3.12
CA GLY A 690 -27.44 6.02 -2.43
C GLY A 690 -26.36 6.63 -3.32
N SER A 691 -26.20 7.94 -3.24
CA SER A 691 -25.14 8.65 -3.93
C SER A 691 -23.83 8.60 -3.14
N PHE A 692 -22.71 8.90 -3.81
CA PHE A 692 -21.39 8.87 -3.18
C PHE A 692 -21.31 9.85 -2.01
N ARG A 693 -20.83 9.33 -0.89
CA ARG A 693 -20.58 10.05 0.35
C ARG A 693 -19.37 9.50 1.08
N ILE A 694 -18.58 10.35 1.71
CA ILE A 694 -17.33 9.95 2.36
C ILE A 694 -16.97 10.92 3.49
N SER A 695 -16.37 10.42 4.58
CA SER A 695 -15.87 11.30 5.63
C SER A 695 -14.76 12.22 5.12
N GLU A 696 -14.72 13.43 5.66
CA GLU A 696 -13.72 14.45 5.29
C GLU A 696 -12.29 13.96 5.47
N SER A 697 -12.02 13.24 6.57
CA SER A 697 -10.70 12.70 6.87
C SER A 697 -10.24 11.67 5.83
N TYR A 698 -11.14 10.79 5.39
CA TYR A 698 -10.82 9.76 4.39
C TYR A 698 -10.60 10.37 3.01
N LEU A 699 -11.43 11.30 2.57
CA LEU A 699 -11.24 11.96 1.28
C LEU A 699 -9.90 12.72 1.22
N LYS A 700 -9.55 13.45 2.30
CA LYS A 700 -8.25 14.13 2.41
C LYS A 700 -7.07 13.15 2.35
N ALA A 701 -7.18 12.00 3.02
CA ALA A 701 -6.15 10.96 2.99
C ALA A 701 -6.03 10.34 1.60
N MET A 702 -7.14 10.06 0.92
CA MET A 702 -7.17 9.51 -0.45
C MET A 702 -6.51 10.47 -1.45
N THR A 703 -6.92 11.73 -1.48
CA THR A 703 -6.35 12.74 -2.38
C THR A 703 -4.84 12.89 -2.20
N LYS A 704 -4.38 12.82 -0.95
CA LYS A 704 -2.95 12.90 -0.63
C LYS A 704 -2.15 11.66 -1.06
N SER A 705 -2.74 10.47 -0.97
CA SER A 705 -2.01 9.19 -1.16
C SER A 705 -2.16 8.60 -2.55
N CYS A 706 -3.28 8.82 -3.21
CA CYS A 706 -3.61 8.20 -4.50
C CYS A 706 -3.64 9.21 -5.67
N GLY A 707 -3.52 10.50 -5.37
CA GLY A 707 -3.63 11.56 -6.37
C GLY A 707 -5.07 11.98 -6.65
N ALA A 708 -5.23 12.90 -7.61
CA ALA A 708 -6.53 13.41 -8.03
C ALA A 708 -7.16 12.48 -9.07
N SER A 709 -8.46 12.20 -8.89
CA SER A 709 -9.31 11.59 -9.91
C SER A 709 -10.62 12.37 -10.02
N PRO A 710 -11.42 12.19 -11.08
CA PRO A 710 -12.73 12.84 -11.18
C PRO A 710 -13.62 12.54 -9.96
N TYR A 711 -13.49 11.36 -9.38
CA TYR A 711 -14.31 10.92 -8.24
C TYR A 711 -13.81 11.41 -6.88
N THR A 712 -12.50 11.63 -6.71
CA THR A 712 -11.93 12.15 -5.45
C THR A 712 -11.83 13.68 -5.41
N SER A 713 -11.84 14.32 -6.56
CA SER A 713 -11.66 15.77 -6.71
C SER A 713 -12.94 16.51 -7.09
N PHE A 714 -14.06 15.82 -7.28
CA PHE A 714 -15.37 16.45 -7.55
C PHE A 714 -15.65 17.57 -6.53
N PRO A 715 -16.33 18.67 -6.90
CA PRO A 715 -16.65 19.78 -6.01
C PRO A 715 -17.79 19.44 -5.02
N TYR A 716 -17.53 18.47 -4.15
CA TYR A 716 -18.45 18.03 -3.10
C TYR A 716 -18.79 19.14 -2.10
N GLU A 717 -19.98 19.08 -1.55
CA GLU A 717 -20.39 19.83 -0.36
C GLU A 717 -20.07 19.04 0.91
N ASN A 718 -19.82 19.74 2.01
CA ASN A 718 -19.54 19.12 3.31
C ASN A 718 -20.67 19.45 4.28
N THR A 719 -21.29 18.43 4.84
CA THR A 719 -22.27 18.54 5.91
C THR A 719 -21.81 17.63 7.06
N ASP A 720 -21.65 18.20 8.25
CA ASP A 720 -21.28 17.48 9.48
C ASP A 720 -20.04 16.57 9.37
N GLY A 721 -19.05 16.98 8.56
CA GLY A 721 -17.80 16.24 8.37
C GLY A 721 -17.87 15.15 7.30
N TYR A 722 -18.95 15.11 6.51
CA TYR A 722 -19.09 14.21 5.38
C TYR A 722 -19.21 14.99 4.06
N TYR A 723 -18.45 14.59 3.07
CA TYR A 723 -18.56 15.08 1.70
C TYR A 723 -19.59 14.26 0.93
N HIS A 724 -20.46 14.97 0.20
CA HIS A 724 -21.48 14.42 -0.68
C HIS A 724 -21.68 15.33 -1.89
N TYR A 725 -22.42 14.89 -2.90
CA TYR A 725 -22.80 15.75 -4.00
C TYR A 725 -23.63 16.94 -3.54
N PRO A 726 -23.60 18.10 -4.26
CA PRO A 726 -24.53 19.19 -3.99
C PRO A 726 -25.96 18.69 -3.85
N LYS A 727 -26.69 19.19 -2.84
CA LYS A 727 -28.00 18.66 -2.44
C LYS A 727 -28.98 18.50 -3.59
N GLU A 728 -29.04 19.47 -4.51
CA GLU A 728 -29.91 19.40 -5.70
C GLU A 728 -29.53 18.24 -6.62
N LEU A 729 -28.23 18.03 -6.86
CA LEU A 729 -27.73 16.94 -7.69
C LEU A 729 -28.00 15.59 -7.04
N LEU A 730 -27.72 15.47 -5.73
CA LEU A 730 -27.97 14.27 -4.94
C LEU A 730 -29.45 13.85 -5.04
N LEU A 731 -30.37 14.77 -4.76
CA LEU A 731 -31.81 14.51 -4.81
C LEU A 731 -32.27 14.12 -6.22
N LYS A 732 -31.71 14.77 -7.25
CA LYS A 732 -32.02 14.47 -8.64
C LYS A 732 -31.55 13.06 -9.02
N MET A 733 -30.31 12.68 -8.69
CA MET A 733 -29.75 11.35 -9.01
C MET A 733 -30.49 10.23 -8.30
N GLU A 734 -30.66 10.33 -6.99
CA GLU A 734 -31.32 9.29 -6.20
C GLU A 734 -32.82 9.19 -6.53
N GLY A 735 -33.51 10.35 -6.67
CA GLY A 735 -34.91 10.39 -7.04
C GLY A 735 -35.19 9.80 -8.43
N PHE A 736 -34.31 10.06 -9.39
CA PHE A 736 -34.38 9.46 -10.73
C PHE A 736 -34.35 7.93 -10.65
N LEU A 737 -33.38 7.38 -9.91
CA LEU A 737 -33.22 5.92 -9.80
C LEU A 737 -34.38 5.29 -9.05
N GLU A 738 -34.79 5.89 -7.94
CA GLU A 738 -35.95 5.44 -7.15
C GLU A 738 -37.23 5.40 -7.98
N GLN A 739 -37.52 6.46 -8.75
CA GLN A 739 -38.70 6.52 -9.61
C GLN A 739 -38.73 5.39 -10.62
N ARG A 740 -37.59 5.09 -11.25
CA ARG A 740 -37.47 3.98 -12.20
C ARG A 740 -37.63 2.61 -11.54
N LEU A 741 -37.10 2.44 -10.31
CA LEU A 741 -37.23 1.20 -9.55
C LEU A 741 -38.69 0.93 -9.09
N LEU A 742 -39.44 1.99 -8.77
CA LEU A 742 -40.86 1.89 -8.41
C LEU A 742 -41.73 1.39 -9.55
N GLU A 743 -41.29 1.43 -10.79
CA GLU A 743 -42.00 0.78 -11.92
C GLU A 743 -41.99 -0.76 -11.83
N LYS A 744 -41.07 -1.35 -11.04
CA LYS A 744 -40.83 -2.79 -10.94
C LYS A 744 -40.89 -3.36 -9.54
N LEU A 745 -40.77 -2.52 -8.51
CA LEU A 745 -40.69 -2.93 -7.12
C LEU A 745 -41.62 -2.07 -6.25
N PRO A 746 -42.23 -2.64 -5.22
CA PRO A 746 -42.95 -1.87 -4.22
C PRO A 746 -41.99 -1.06 -3.35
N LYS A 747 -42.45 0.07 -2.82
CA LYS A 747 -41.63 1.05 -2.08
C LYS A 747 -40.88 0.43 -0.88
N GLU A 748 -41.52 -0.47 -0.17
CA GLU A 748 -40.98 -1.17 1.01
C GLU A 748 -39.75 -2.05 0.72
N LYS A 749 -39.48 -2.35 -0.54
CA LYS A 749 -38.27 -3.05 -0.99
C LYS A 749 -37.15 -2.11 -1.46
N ILE A 750 -37.37 -0.80 -1.46
CA ILE A 750 -36.41 0.19 -1.93
C ILE A 750 -35.92 1.01 -0.74
N PHE A 751 -34.68 0.78 -0.33
CA PHE A 751 -34.02 1.51 0.74
C PHE A 751 -33.21 2.66 0.17
N ARG A 752 -33.51 3.88 0.65
CA ARG A 752 -32.80 5.09 0.25
C ARG A 752 -32.12 5.71 1.48
N TRP A 753 -30.84 5.96 1.38
CA TRP A 753 -30.06 6.46 2.50
C TRP A 753 -30.56 7.82 3.02
N ALA A 754 -30.89 8.75 2.14
CA ALA A 754 -31.36 10.09 2.54
C ALA A 754 -32.70 10.10 3.35
N GLU A 755 -33.43 8.99 3.41
CA GLU A 755 -34.66 8.88 4.21
C GLU A 755 -34.41 8.33 5.63
N GLU A 756 -33.22 7.75 5.89
CA GLU A 756 -32.84 7.22 7.21
C GLU A 756 -32.28 8.31 8.16
N GLU A 757 -32.00 9.51 7.67
CA GLU A 757 -31.50 10.65 8.47
C GLU A 757 -32.60 11.36 9.32
N LYS A 758 -33.70 10.71 9.66
CA LYS A 758 -34.74 11.29 10.50
C LYS A 758 -34.70 10.83 11.94
#